data_976573270715f8a81146e3518f5aa6e2
#
_entry.id   976573270715f8a81146e3518f5aa6e2
#
_cell.length_a   1.000
_cell.length_b   1.000
_cell.length_c   1.000
_cell.angle_alpha   90.00
_cell.angle_beta   90.00
_cell.angle_gamma   90.00
#
_symmetry.space_group_name_H-M   'P 1'
#
loop_
_entity.id
_entity.type
_entity.pdbx_description
1 polymer ?
#
loop_
_entity_poly.entity_id
_entity_poly.type
_entity_poly.pdbx_seq_one_letter_code
_entity_poly.pdbx_strand_id
1 'polypeptide(L)'
;MSKNIAFLTAAAALFGALTVPGSTADSTALAATASIESQVEVGTLGIGGGGFVSGIITGEDQMYARTDVGGAYRYDYETGDWVQLMDLLTEEQRGFLSIDAFCVDPNNDDNLYMLCGCAYFSDAKTAIFRSKDGGETFDIIDVTDLIQVHGNGYGRQCGEAIAVDPDNPDIIYCGGDATAGSSGLIMSEDGGDTWKAVEGYGELGLFTETINWPTWTTHQVKTTADKYDNGANGVATIMITGGKVYVGTSVTGVTNMHVADVGSDDFQPLHEDFPTAQMPARINIDADGNLLITTMTGVIFDRGPGSCFKYNVTTGELTDITPTDVSGNTVSAGYGGVFSDPKDSNKLVATTCAQWYSQSWTEDAWDRDAIAWGDRFFKSTDGGATWREFTPGNKESWGGPLLGEYLQDGGRPWVRDKAIHWCGAIVIDPRNPDRILVTSGNGVFASDNVWDTCPQMYFEADGIEEVVCLDMVSIPGGNPVSVIGDYDGFIHTSKTESTQHMPSMNELTDSTASTAGVAYCPSDPKVMVRLAESFAKGYYTTDGGTTWEVLPNVPLSGAKAAINQLEDGSYRIMLSDTGKVSYTDDFGATWKEASLSDSLSSDIWLCVDAENPQYVYAYGYYYNQYYFYSKPSATIDDARYILMVSDDYGATFSTKQTICQYDECDNAFRIAYLGEGEFVIAAGWYGAYHVTDYGKTVTKLDSVSYAKTMGYGAPEKEGGVNSLYLWGQPTSEDPVGVYLSTDAGQTWKAFNVSNTYGGPGNGNFLVGDMNTFGTVYMSTVGCGIVWMSLEEGADIGNTDVTTTTTTATTTTTSKTTATTSKTTATTGKTTTTTSKTTASTPIDVPDVMYGDVNLDGTVSLVDLIYLNKALAGSVTLNEQQTLNADCCYDGKSNNADSTALLKYTIESIKELPVFPE
;
A
#
# COMPACT_ATOMS: atom_id res chain seq x y z
N MET A 1 -22.72 -1.36 7.81
CA MET A 1 -23.21 -2.34 6.85
C MET A 1 -21.98 -2.83 6.11
N SER A 2 -21.14 -3.51 6.79
CA SER A 2 -19.89 -4.03 6.27
C SER A 2 -19.84 -5.51 6.63
N LYS A 3 -19.96 -6.36 5.64
CA LYS A 3 -19.77 -7.80 5.81
C LYS A 3 -19.10 -8.49 4.63
N ASN A 4 -18.42 -7.80 3.76
CA ASN A 4 -17.74 -8.43 2.62
C ASN A 4 -16.33 -7.91 2.29
N ILE A 5 -15.65 -7.23 3.20
CA ILE A 5 -14.23 -6.91 3.04
C ILE A 5 -13.44 -7.62 4.14
N ALA A 6 -13.48 -8.93 4.13
CA ALA A 6 -12.71 -9.73 5.07
C ALA A 6 -12.36 -11.09 4.45
N PHE A 7 -11.67 -11.11 3.34
CA PHE A 7 -11.01 -12.31 2.86
C PHE A 7 -9.86 -11.95 1.93
N LEU A 8 -8.80 -11.40 2.49
CA LEU A 8 -7.49 -11.46 1.83
C LEU A 8 -6.43 -11.28 2.92
N THR A 9 -5.59 -12.26 2.99
CA THR A 9 -4.35 -12.36 3.75
C THR A 9 -4.43 -12.98 5.14
N ALA A 10 -4.09 -14.22 5.21
CA ALA A 10 -3.30 -14.83 6.27
C ALA A 10 -2.79 -16.17 5.75
N ALA A 11 -1.71 -16.18 5.02
CA ALA A 11 -0.83 -17.34 4.86
C ALA A 11 0.41 -16.95 4.05
N ALA A 12 1.30 -16.22 4.65
CA ALA A 12 2.69 -16.24 4.22
C ALA A 12 3.43 -17.28 5.06
N ALA A 13 4.18 -18.12 4.37
CA ALA A 13 5.12 -19.08 4.90
C ALA A 13 4.56 -20.46 5.32
N LEU A 14 4.52 -21.36 4.35
CA LEU A 14 4.84 -22.79 4.57
C LEU A 14 4.93 -23.50 3.21
N PHE A 15 6.10 -23.46 2.56
CA PHE A 15 6.36 -24.32 1.40
C PHE A 15 7.58 -25.19 1.64
N GLY A 16 7.30 -26.45 1.97
CA GLY A 16 8.27 -27.52 1.81
C GLY A 16 8.29 -27.98 0.35
N ALA A 17 9.46 -27.98 -0.27
CA ALA A 17 9.65 -28.46 -1.62
C ALA A 17 9.34 -29.96 -1.73
N LEU A 18 8.30 -30.32 -2.49
CA LEU A 18 8.03 -31.69 -2.91
C LEU A 18 8.96 -32.04 -4.10
N THR A 19 9.99 -32.82 -3.83
CA THR A 19 10.80 -33.40 -4.89
C THR A 19 10.08 -34.61 -5.49
N VAL A 20 9.75 -34.52 -6.79
CA VAL A 20 9.32 -35.66 -7.60
C VAL A 20 10.56 -36.51 -7.98
N PRO A 21 10.60 -37.83 -7.80
CA PRO A 21 11.76 -38.62 -8.17
C PRO A 21 11.77 -38.93 -9.67
N GLY A 22 12.87 -38.60 -10.31
CA GLY A 22 13.39 -39.33 -11.43
C GLY A 22 13.14 -38.83 -12.84
N SER A 23 13.97 -37.92 -13.30
CA SER A 23 14.57 -38.06 -14.65
C SER A 23 15.97 -37.44 -14.60
N THR A 24 16.96 -38.20 -14.97
CA THR A 24 18.32 -37.72 -15.24
C THR A 24 18.26 -36.93 -16.54
N ALA A 25 18.02 -35.64 -16.45
CA ALA A 25 18.30 -34.68 -17.53
C ALA A 25 19.57 -33.93 -17.17
N ASP A 26 20.46 -33.81 -18.14
CA ASP A 26 21.67 -33.00 -18.03
C ASP A 26 21.33 -31.60 -17.45
N SER A 27 21.99 -31.23 -16.36
CA SER A 27 21.97 -29.88 -15.85
C SER A 27 22.75 -28.98 -16.81
N THR A 28 22.10 -28.50 -17.86
CA THR A 28 22.51 -27.26 -18.50
C THR A 28 22.13 -26.13 -17.49
N ALA A 29 23.14 -25.48 -16.96
CA ALA A 29 22.92 -24.26 -16.19
C ALA A 29 22.02 -23.34 -17.03
N LEU A 30 20.81 -23.03 -16.54
CA LEU A 30 19.95 -22.05 -17.16
C LEU A 30 20.75 -20.74 -17.19
N ALA A 31 20.89 -20.15 -18.36
CA ALA A 31 21.53 -18.83 -18.47
C ALA A 31 20.67 -17.81 -17.73
N ALA A 32 21.31 -16.90 -17.03
CA ALA A 32 20.61 -15.79 -16.38
C ALA A 32 19.72 -15.06 -17.38
N THR A 33 18.52 -14.65 -16.96
CA THR A 33 17.57 -13.95 -17.81
C THR A 33 18.19 -12.64 -18.32
N ALA A 34 18.12 -12.43 -19.64
CA ALA A 34 18.73 -11.26 -20.26
C ALA A 34 17.97 -10.00 -19.86
N SER A 35 18.68 -8.93 -19.46
CA SER A 35 18.06 -7.65 -19.07
C SER A 35 18.06 -6.64 -20.22
N ILE A 36 16.90 -5.98 -20.40
CA ILE A 36 16.70 -4.82 -21.28
C ILE A 36 16.27 -3.57 -20.49
N GLU A 37 16.35 -3.64 -19.18
CA GLU A 37 15.86 -2.64 -18.23
C GLU A 37 16.44 -1.25 -18.45
N SER A 38 17.71 -1.15 -18.84
CA SER A 38 18.36 0.13 -19.15
C SER A 38 17.80 0.86 -20.39
N GLN A 39 16.85 0.25 -21.11
CA GLN A 39 16.16 0.79 -22.26
C GLN A 39 14.66 0.98 -21.99
N VAL A 40 14.25 0.98 -20.73
CA VAL A 40 12.85 1.11 -20.30
C VAL A 40 12.67 2.41 -19.54
N GLU A 41 11.76 3.24 -20.03
CA GLU A 41 11.26 4.41 -19.31
C GLU A 41 10.14 4.00 -18.39
N VAL A 42 10.07 4.59 -17.21
CA VAL A 42 9.05 4.33 -16.19
C VAL A 42 8.42 5.64 -15.76
N GLY A 43 7.12 5.62 -15.51
CA GLY A 43 6.39 6.76 -14.96
C GLY A 43 5.01 6.36 -14.46
N THR A 44 4.29 7.30 -13.86
CA THR A 44 2.93 7.11 -13.37
C THR A 44 1.94 7.80 -14.31
N LEU A 45 0.76 7.19 -14.55
CA LEU A 45 -0.31 7.83 -15.30
C LEU A 45 -0.86 9.00 -14.50
N GLY A 46 -0.87 10.20 -15.09
CA GLY A 46 -1.37 11.41 -14.45
C GLY A 46 -2.89 11.40 -14.31
N ILE A 47 -3.39 10.95 -13.19
CA ILE A 47 -4.81 11.00 -12.80
C ILE A 47 -5.06 12.22 -11.92
N GLY A 48 -4.12 12.55 -11.03
CA GLY A 48 -4.25 13.59 -10.02
C GLY A 48 -5.30 13.20 -8.99
N GLY A 49 -5.30 11.91 -8.56
CA GLY A 49 -6.33 11.33 -7.73
C GLY A 49 -6.35 11.84 -6.30
N GLY A 50 -5.19 12.23 -5.76
CA GLY A 50 -5.05 12.77 -4.43
C GLY A 50 -5.22 11.75 -3.31
N GLY A 51 -6.31 10.99 -3.26
CA GLY A 51 -6.59 9.99 -2.23
C GLY A 51 -6.62 10.53 -0.81
N PHE A 52 -6.40 9.67 0.20
CA PHE A 52 -6.43 10.09 1.60
C PHE A 52 -5.08 10.66 2.06
N VAL A 53 -4.92 11.99 1.94
CA VAL A 53 -3.76 12.68 2.49
C VAL A 53 -3.99 12.93 3.98
N SER A 54 -3.24 12.22 4.82
CA SER A 54 -3.45 12.17 6.26
C SER A 54 -2.70 13.27 7.03
N GLY A 55 -1.64 13.85 6.46
CA GLY A 55 -0.89 14.95 7.08
C GLY A 55 -0.10 15.77 6.07
N ILE A 56 0.10 17.06 6.37
CA ILE A 56 1.08 17.93 5.74
C ILE A 56 2.04 18.41 6.82
N ILE A 57 3.32 18.29 6.57
CA ILE A 57 4.42 18.64 7.45
C ILE A 57 5.23 19.75 6.82
N THR A 58 5.54 20.76 7.59
CA THR A 58 6.34 21.92 7.15
C THR A 58 7.70 21.92 7.82
N GLY A 59 8.77 22.07 7.03
CA GLY A 59 10.08 22.44 7.47
C GLY A 59 10.25 23.97 7.50
N GLU A 60 11.50 24.45 7.48
CA GLU A 60 11.80 25.90 7.41
C GLU A 60 11.38 26.48 6.05
N ASP A 61 11.69 25.76 4.96
CA ASP A 61 11.45 26.20 3.58
C ASP A 61 10.77 25.14 2.70
N GLN A 62 10.43 23.97 3.24
CA GLN A 62 9.92 22.82 2.48
C GLN A 62 8.62 22.28 3.07
N MET A 63 7.78 21.70 2.22
CA MET A 63 6.56 20.99 2.62
C MET A 63 6.59 19.54 2.15
N TYR A 64 6.01 18.68 2.99
CA TYR A 64 5.85 17.25 2.74
C TYR A 64 4.40 16.84 3.03
N ALA A 65 3.91 15.83 2.33
CA ALA A 65 2.62 15.22 2.60
C ALA A 65 2.81 13.73 2.90
N ARG A 66 1.96 13.18 3.76
CA ARG A 66 1.87 11.74 4.02
C ARG A 66 0.46 11.24 3.74
N THR A 67 0.38 10.00 3.28
CA THR A 67 -0.87 9.33 2.93
C THR A 67 -1.03 8.03 3.72
N ASP A 68 -2.21 7.44 3.65
CA ASP A 68 -2.51 6.19 4.36
C ASP A 68 -2.06 4.93 3.60
N VAL A 69 -1.92 4.97 2.25
CA VAL A 69 -1.44 3.84 1.45
C VAL A 69 -0.55 4.22 0.26
N GLY A 70 -0.34 5.51 0.01
CA GLY A 70 0.44 6.03 -1.12
C GLY A 70 1.83 6.57 -0.76
N GLY A 71 2.29 6.42 0.49
CA GLY A 71 3.60 6.89 0.91
C GLY A 71 3.66 8.37 1.24
N ALA A 72 4.82 8.98 1.04
CA ALA A 72 5.11 10.39 1.29
C ALA A 72 5.50 11.12 0.02
N TYR A 73 5.25 12.42 0.03
CA TYR A 73 5.51 13.31 -1.08
C TYR A 73 6.21 14.58 -0.61
N ARG A 74 7.08 15.14 -1.45
CA ARG A 74 7.71 16.45 -1.27
C ARG A 74 7.09 17.43 -2.28
N TYR A 75 6.74 18.63 -1.82
CA TYR A 75 6.22 19.68 -2.70
C TYR A 75 7.37 20.33 -3.48
N ASP A 76 7.29 20.34 -4.79
CA ASP A 76 8.23 21.03 -5.68
C ASP A 76 7.72 22.45 -5.96
N TYR A 77 8.38 23.45 -5.38
CA TYR A 77 8.03 24.86 -5.56
C TYR A 77 8.35 25.41 -6.97
N GLU A 78 9.09 24.69 -7.79
CA GLU A 78 9.40 25.13 -9.16
C GLU A 78 8.27 24.73 -10.12
N THR A 79 7.73 23.54 -9.98
CA THR A 79 6.66 23.01 -10.83
C THR A 79 5.28 23.21 -10.21
N GLY A 80 5.16 23.19 -8.90
CA GLY A 80 3.91 23.18 -8.18
C GLY A 80 3.36 21.78 -7.93
N ASP A 81 4.13 20.73 -8.24
CA ASP A 81 3.72 19.35 -8.12
C ASP A 81 4.22 18.71 -6.82
N TRP A 82 3.55 17.63 -6.41
CA TRP A 82 4.02 16.75 -5.35
C TRP A 82 4.86 15.62 -5.93
N VAL A 83 6.06 15.43 -5.42
CA VAL A 83 7.02 14.41 -5.88
C VAL A 83 7.01 13.24 -4.90
N GLN A 84 6.73 12.02 -5.38
CA GLN A 84 6.74 10.80 -4.59
C GLN A 84 8.15 10.50 -4.06
N LEU A 85 8.24 10.14 -2.76
CA LEU A 85 9.51 9.82 -2.09
C LEU A 85 9.74 8.31 -1.88
N MET A 86 8.70 7.48 -2.03
CA MET A 86 8.73 6.06 -1.66
C MET A 86 8.48 5.10 -2.83
N ASP A 87 8.66 5.56 -4.04
CA ASP A 87 8.53 4.77 -5.26
C ASP A 87 9.58 3.66 -5.40
N LEU A 88 10.64 3.71 -4.59
CA LEU A 88 11.72 2.72 -4.52
C LEU A 88 11.39 1.46 -3.70
N LEU A 89 10.23 1.40 -3.05
CA LEU A 89 9.87 0.27 -2.19
C LEU A 89 9.56 -0.99 -2.99
N THR A 90 9.95 -2.14 -2.46
CA THR A 90 9.66 -3.45 -3.03
C THR A 90 8.25 -3.93 -2.68
N GLU A 91 7.76 -4.94 -3.38
CA GLU A 91 6.48 -5.62 -3.07
C GLU A 91 6.41 -6.09 -1.61
N GLU A 92 7.50 -6.60 -1.05
CA GLU A 92 7.58 -7.07 0.33
C GLU A 92 7.50 -5.92 1.35
N GLN A 93 7.86 -4.71 0.92
CA GLN A 93 7.88 -3.50 1.74
C GLN A 93 6.59 -2.66 1.59
N ARG A 94 5.62 -3.11 0.81
CA ARG A 94 4.39 -2.35 0.49
C ARG A 94 3.61 -1.82 1.70
N GLY A 95 3.72 -2.47 2.85
CA GLY A 95 3.10 -2.01 4.10
C GLY A 95 3.69 -0.71 4.64
N PHE A 96 4.89 -0.35 4.22
CA PHE A 96 5.53 0.91 4.62
C PHE A 96 5.06 2.14 3.82
N LEU A 97 4.23 1.96 2.78
CA LEU A 97 3.51 3.07 2.17
C LEU A 97 2.43 3.67 3.08
N SER A 98 2.06 2.96 4.14
CA SER A 98 1.14 3.48 5.17
C SER A 98 1.94 4.28 6.21
N ILE A 99 1.88 5.61 6.13
CA ILE A 99 2.67 6.50 7.00
C ILE A 99 1.81 7.04 8.13
N ASP A 100 2.15 6.63 9.34
CA ASP A 100 1.44 7.02 10.55
C ASP A 100 1.86 8.40 11.07
N ALA A 101 3.17 8.68 11.02
CA ALA A 101 3.71 9.98 11.44
C ALA A 101 4.94 10.37 10.61
N PHE A 102 5.16 11.68 10.51
CA PHE A 102 6.28 12.25 9.77
C PHE A 102 6.79 13.50 10.49
N CYS A 103 8.09 13.64 10.62
CA CYS A 103 8.70 14.91 11.06
C CYS A 103 9.92 15.28 10.22
N VAL A 104 10.18 16.57 10.19
CA VAL A 104 11.38 17.20 9.64
C VAL A 104 12.21 17.72 10.83
N ASP A 105 13.53 17.58 10.77
CA ASP A 105 14.41 18.18 11.75
C ASP A 105 14.24 19.71 11.72
N PRO A 106 13.87 20.36 12.83
CA PRO A 106 13.64 21.81 12.86
C PRO A 106 14.84 22.68 12.43
N ASN A 107 16.03 22.10 12.36
CA ASN A 107 17.26 22.80 12.01
C ASN A 107 17.81 22.42 10.62
N ASN A 108 17.23 21.42 9.96
CA ASN A 108 17.72 20.94 8.67
C ASN A 108 16.63 20.17 7.90
N ASP A 109 16.01 20.80 6.92
CA ASP A 109 14.95 20.25 6.08
C ASP A 109 15.36 19.00 5.27
N ASP A 110 16.68 18.67 5.18
CA ASP A 110 17.15 17.44 4.56
C ASP A 110 17.03 16.21 5.49
N ASN A 111 16.86 16.40 6.80
CA ASN A 111 16.72 15.33 7.77
C ASN A 111 15.23 15.00 7.99
N LEU A 112 14.81 13.85 7.50
CA LEU A 112 13.42 13.39 7.56
C LEU A 112 13.30 12.10 8.36
N TYR A 113 12.21 11.96 9.10
CA TYR A 113 11.86 10.75 9.84
C TYR A 113 10.39 10.42 9.62
N MET A 114 10.10 9.21 9.14
CA MET A 114 8.75 8.71 8.90
C MET A 114 8.51 7.42 9.68
N LEU A 115 7.42 7.33 10.42
CA LEU A 115 6.96 6.13 11.09
C LEU A 115 5.97 5.42 10.17
N CYS A 116 6.32 4.23 9.71
CA CYS A 116 5.62 3.50 8.66
C CYS A 116 5.20 2.11 9.12
N GLY A 117 3.99 1.68 8.77
CA GLY A 117 3.53 0.33 9.05
C GLY A 117 2.05 0.12 8.76
N CYS A 118 1.71 -1.12 8.38
CA CYS A 118 0.35 -1.53 8.08
C CYS A 118 0.09 -2.95 8.59
N ALA A 119 -1.00 -3.13 9.34
CA ALA A 119 -1.34 -4.39 10.00
C ALA A 119 -1.50 -5.60 9.08
N TYR A 120 -1.84 -5.39 7.84
CA TYR A 120 -2.17 -6.46 6.89
C TYR A 120 -1.20 -6.58 5.71
N PHE A 121 -0.13 -5.79 5.71
CA PHE A 121 0.94 -5.88 4.72
C PHE A 121 2.31 -6.00 5.40
N SER A 122 3.31 -6.47 4.66
CA SER A 122 4.70 -6.54 5.11
C SER A 122 4.88 -7.25 6.46
N ASP A 123 4.12 -8.32 6.68
CA ASP A 123 4.10 -9.09 7.94
C ASP A 123 3.79 -8.23 9.19
N ALA A 124 3.03 -7.17 9.00
CA ALA A 124 2.68 -6.18 10.03
C ALA A 124 3.89 -5.51 10.69
N LYS A 125 4.99 -5.36 9.97
CA LYS A 125 6.18 -4.68 10.46
C LYS A 125 5.94 -3.17 10.59
N THR A 126 6.64 -2.60 11.56
CA THR A 126 6.72 -1.16 11.78
C THR A 126 8.18 -0.73 11.66
N ALA A 127 8.44 0.30 10.87
CA ALA A 127 9.78 0.82 10.66
C ALA A 127 9.82 2.35 10.69
N ILE A 128 10.96 2.89 11.08
CA ILE A 128 11.27 4.31 10.92
C ILE A 128 12.15 4.45 9.68
N PHE A 129 11.67 5.24 8.73
CA PHE A 129 12.43 5.64 7.54
C PHE A 129 13.12 6.95 7.84
N ARG A 130 14.45 6.96 7.76
CA ARG A 130 15.26 8.14 8.00
C ARG A 130 15.97 8.54 6.70
N SER A 131 15.81 9.79 6.29
CA SER A 131 16.58 10.43 5.23
C SER A 131 17.51 11.50 5.81
N LYS A 132 18.62 11.76 5.12
CA LYS A 132 19.57 12.85 5.40
C LYS A 132 19.87 13.69 4.16
N ASP A 133 19.06 13.51 3.10
CA ASP A 133 19.23 14.12 1.79
C ASP A 133 17.91 14.59 1.17
N GLY A 134 16.94 14.96 2.02
CA GLY A 134 15.65 15.50 1.59
C GLY A 134 14.71 14.47 0.98
N GLY A 135 14.93 13.17 1.28
CA GLY A 135 14.08 12.09 0.80
C GLY A 135 14.59 11.40 -0.47
N GLU A 136 15.82 11.68 -0.91
CA GLU A 136 16.42 10.99 -2.07
C GLU A 136 16.82 9.54 -1.72
N THR A 137 17.25 9.32 -0.45
CA THR A 137 17.57 7.98 0.07
C THR A 137 17.08 7.80 1.50
N PHE A 138 16.86 6.55 1.91
CA PHE A 138 16.37 6.21 3.25
C PHE A 138 17.14 5.06 3.88
N ASP A 139 17.48 5.24 5.18
CA ASP A 139 17.77 4.14 6.09
C ASP A 139 16.44 3.61 6.67
N ILE A 140 16.23 2.29 6.65
CA ILE A 140 15.02 1.64 7.16
C ILE A 140 15.37 0.95 8.50
N ILE A 141 14.81 1.44 9.60
CA ILE A 141 15.07 0.95 10.95
C ILE A 141 13.82 0.21 11.46
N ASP A 142 13.91 -1.11 11.61
CA ASP A 142 12.83 -1.94 12.14
C ASP A 142 12.65 -1.67 13.65
N VAL A 143 11.46 -1.24 14.07
CA VAL A 143 11.09 -0.97 15.45
C VAL A 143 9.89 -1.80 15.91
N THR A 144 9.53 -2.85 15.16
CA THR A 144 8.35 -3.71 15.37
C THR A 144 8.29 -4.27 16.80
N ASP A 145 9.43 -4.62 17.38
CA ASP A 145 9.49 -5.17 18.76
C ASP A 145 9.24 -4.12 19.84
N LEU A 146 9.35 -2.84 19.51
CA LEU A 146 9.20 -1.73 20.45
C LEU A 146 7.81 -1.09 20.38
N ILE A 147 7.36 -0.76 19.18
CA ILE A 147 6.05 -0.18 18.91
C ILE A 147 5.49 -0.74 17.60
N GLN A 148 4.19 -0.67 17.43
CA GLN A 148 3.52 -1.00 16.18
C GLN A 148 2.55 0.12 15.78
N VAL A 149 2.37 0.32 14.46
CA VAL A 149 1.44 1.29 13.92
C VAL A 149 0.66 0.72 12.74
N HIS A 150 -0.43 1.38 12.43
CA HIS A 150 -1.27 1.05 11.29
C HIS A 150 -1.70 2.33 10.57
N GLY A 151 -0.82 2.87 9.73
CA GLY A 151 -1.01 4.14 9.04
C GLY A 151 -2.25 4.21 8.14
N ASN A 152 -2.87 3.07 7.79
CA ASN A 152 -4.20 2.98 7.18
C ASN A 152 -5.28 2.57 8.18
N GLY A 153 -5.13 2.94 9.45
CA GLY A 153 -6.07 2.66 10.52
C GLY A 153 -6.93 3.86 10.92
N TYR A 154 -7.77 3.62 11.91
CA TYR A 154 -8.44 4.73 12.59
C TYR A 154 -7.38 5.61 13.27
N GLY A 155 -7.56 6.93 13.22
CA GLY A 155 -6.61 7.87 13.81
C GLY A 155 -5.49 8.34 12.86
N ARG A 156 -5.41 7.82 11.64
CA ARG A 156 -4.40 8.22 10.64
C ARG A 156 -4.34 9.72 10.34
N GLN A 157 -5.43 10.45 10.59
CA GLN A 157 -5.50 11.91 10.46
C GLN A 157 -4.94 12.66 11.68
N CYS A 158 -4.65 11.98 12.80
CA CYS A 158 -3.99 12.58 13.97
C CYS A 158 -2.48 12.72 13.73
N GLY A 159 -1.79 13.40 14.58
CA GLY A 159 -0.32 13.41 14.53
C GLY A 159 0.30 14.74 14.92
N GLU A 160 1.59 14.89 14.78
CA GLU A 160 2.53 13.81 14.39
C GLU A 160 3.04 13.10 15.65
N ALA A 161 3.16 11.79 15.59
CA ALA A 161 3.64 10.99 16.74
C ALA A 161 5.18 10.73 16.68
N ILE A 162 5.93 11.59 16.02
CA ILE A 162 7.38 11.60 15.98
C ILE A 162 7.89 13.04 16.04
N ALA A 163 8.95 13.31 16.80
CA ALA A 163 9.51 14.63 16.91
C ALA A 163 11.02 14.59 17.21
N VAL A 164 11.76 15.51 16.60
CA VAL A 164 13.21 15.76 16.83
C VAL A 164 13.36 16.91 17.82
N ASP A 165 14.31 16.78 18.76
CA ASP A 165 14.63 17.87 19.69
C ASP A 165 15.35 19.02 18.95
N PRO A 166 14.78 20.23 18.92
CA PRO A 166 15.40 21.37 18.23
C PRO A 166 16.73 21.82 18.87
N ASP A 167 16.97 21.49 20.15
CA ASP A 167 18.21 21.83 20.85
C ASP A 167 19.28 20.76 20.70
N ASN A 168 18.92 19.51 20.42
CA ASN A 168 19.81 18.40 20.19
C ASN A 168 19.21 17.38 19.21
N PRO A 169 19.49 17.44 17.90
CA PRO A 169 18.87 16.60 16.90
C PRO A 169 19.23 15.09 16.99
N ASP A 170 20.17 14.72 17.85
CA ASP A 170 20.42 13.32 18.17
C ASP A 170 19.29 12.69 19.02
N ILE A 171 18.47 13.53 19.68
CA ILE A 171 17.34 13.08 20.50
C ILE A 171 16.04 13.15 19.69
N ILE A 172 15.41 11.99 19.55
CA ILE A 172 14.16 11.84 18.82
C ILE A 172 13.20 11.00 19.65
N TYR A 173 11.95 11.43 19.75
CA TYR A 173 10.87 10.64 20.34
C TYR A 173 9.90 10.18 19.27
N CYS A 174 9.44 8.94 19.40
CA CYS A 174 8.47 8.34 18.48
C CYS A 174 7.46 7.51 19.27
N GLY A 175 6.21 7.51 18.85
CA GLY A 175 5.15 6.81 19.56
C GLY A 175 4.23 6.03 18.67
N GLY A 176 3.64 4.98 19.24
CA GLY A 176 2.70 4.08 18.57
C GLY A 176 1.92 3.26 19.59
N ASP A 177 1.42 2.11 19.16
CA ASP A 177 0.82 1.13 20.05
C ASP A 177 1.90 0.40 20.84
N ALA A 178 1.63 0.16 22.10
CA ALA A 178 2.53 -0.59 22.97
C ALA A 178 2.55 -2.08 22.59
N THR A 179 3.74 -2.63 22.37
CA THR A 179 3.98 -4.07 22.24
C THR A 179 4.29 -4.70 23.59
N ALA A 180 4.42 -6.02 23.62
CA ALA A 180 4.78 -6.73 24.87
C ALA A 180 6.14 -6.26 25.37
N GLY A 181 6.15 -5.59 26.55
CA GLY A 181 7.37 -5.06 27.16
C GLY A 181 7.77 -3.66 26.70
N SER A 182 6.92 -2.97 25.93
CA SER A 182 7.10 -1.59 25.54
C SER A 182 6.11 -0.65 26.23
N SER A 183 6.43 0.64 26.24
CA SER A 183 5.60 1.70 26.79
C SER A 183 4.69 2.38 25.78
N GLY A 184 4.80 2.05 24.48
CA GLY A 184 4.16 2.79 23.39
C GLY A 184 4.88 4.09 23.01
N LEU A 185 5.86 4.52 23.80
CA LEU A 185 6.75 5.65 23.51
C LEU A 185 8.19 5.15 23.49
N ILE A 186 8.92 5.47 22.42
CA ILE A 186 10.33 5.14 22.26
C ILE A 186 11.15 6.40 22.01
N MET A 187 12.46 6.33 22.26
CA MET A 187 13.37 7.42 21.98
C MET A 187 14.69 6.92 21.37
N SER A 188 15.33 7.78 20.61
CA SER A 188 16.71 7.69 20.18
C SER A 188 17.54 8.77 20.86
N GLU A 189 18.84 8.49 21.08
CA GLU A 189 19.85 9.44 21.59
C GLU A 189 21.05 9.55 20.63
N ASP A 190 20.94 9.01 19.43
CA ASP A 190 22.00 8.91 18.42
C ASP A 190 21.52 9.23 16.99
N GLY A 191 20.53 10.12 16.87
CA GLY A 191 20.01 10.58 15.58
C GLY A 191 19.22 9.50 14.83
N GLY A 192 18.61 8.57 15.57
CA GLY A 192 17.76 7.51 15.03
C GLY A 192 18.50 6.23 14.65
N ASP A 193 19.81 6.09 15.00
CA ASP A 193 20.54 4.84 14.75
C ASP A 193 20.03 3.68 15.63
N THR A 194 19.73 3.97 16.90
CA THR A 194 19.17 3.01 17.85
C THR A 194 17.98 3.59 18.61
N TRP A 195 17.05 2.71 19.00
CA TRP A 195 15.80 3.07 19.69
C TRP A 195 15.60 2.25 20.96
N LYS A 196 15.02 2.88 21.97
CA LYS A 196 14.69 2.22 23.25
C LYS A 196 13.34 2.69 23.78
N ALA A 197 12.67 1.84 24.55
CA ALA A 197 11.45 2.23 25.25
C ALA A 197 11.71 3.32 26.29
N VAL A 198 10.75 4.23 26.46
CA VAL A 198 10.73 5.24 27.54
C VAL A 198 9.94 4.65 28.70
N GLU A 199 10.64 4.06 29.67
CA GLU A 199 10.06 3.26 30.75
C GLU A 199 9.09 4.07 31.61
N GLY A 200 9.42 5.31 31.95
CA GLY A 200 8.59 6.16 32.78
C GLY A 200 7.23 6.49 32.15
N TYR A 201 7.14 6.52 30.82
CA TYR A 201 5.86 6.67 30.16
C TYR A 201 4.99 5.42 30.30
N GLY A 202 5.59 4.24 30.24
CA GLY A 202 4.92 2.96 30.48
C GLY A 202 4.39 2.84 31.90
N GLU A 203 5.06 3.41 32.90
CA GLU A 203 4.63 3.43 34.32
C GLU A 203 3.31 4.21 34.53
N LEU A 204 2.91 5.08 33.59
CA LEU A 204 1.61 5.76 33.63
C LEU A 204 0.43 4.78 33.49
N GLY A 205 0.67 3.59 32.97
CA GLY A 205 -0.35 2.54 32.85
C GLY A 205 -1.52 2.92 31.94
N LEU A 206 -1.25 3.69 30.89
CA LEU A 206 -2.27 4.14 29.93
C LEU A 206 -2.76 3.02 29.04
N PHE A 207 -1.91 2.03 28.78
CA PHE A 207 -2.19 0.85 27.94
C PHE A 207 -2.22 -0.40 28.79
N THR A 208 -3.35 -1.12 28.80
CA THR A 208 -3.54 -2.34 29.60
C THR A 208 -3.35 -3.62 28.83
N GLU A 209 -3.37 -3.54 27.52
CA GLU A 209 -3.15 -4.68 26.62
C GLU A 209 -2.15 -4.31 25.54
N THR A 210 -1.34 -5.28 25.17
CA THR A 210 -0.46 -5.20 24.02
C THR A 210 -1.15 -5.77 22.79
N ILE A 211 -0.86 -5.23 21.63
CA ILE A 211 -1.42 -5.69 20.38
C ILE A 211 -0.53 -6.79 19.82
N ASN A 212 -1.15 -7.90 19.47
CA ASN A 212 -0.49 -8.96 18.73
C ASN A 212 -0.84 -8.82 17.25
N TRP A 213 0.10 -8.38 16.48
CA TRP A 213 0.02 -8.35 15.02
C TRP A 213 0.42 -9.72 14.42
N PRO A 214 -0.11 -10.12 13.24
CA PRO A 214 -1.20 -9.53 12.52
C PRO A 214 -2.55 -10.08 13.00
N THR A 215 -3.40 -9.25 13.50
CA THR A 215 -4.79 -9.63 13.72
C THR A 215 -5.70 -8.70 12.95
N TRP A 216 -6.47 -9.25 12.04
CA TRP A 216 -7.48 -8.58 11.23
C TRP A 216 -8.62 -8.00 12.03
N THR A 217 -8.74 -8.43 13.26
CA THR A 217 -9.78 -7.96 14.12
C THR A 217 -9.37 -6.63 14.68
N THR A 218 -10.03 -5.60 14.17
CA THR A 218 -10.12 -4.29 14.79
C THR A 218 -8.96 -4.00 15.74
N HIS A 219 -7.99 -3.33 15.23
CA HIS A 219 -6.94 -2.73 16.03
C HIS A 219 -7.60 -2.00 17.22
N GLN A 220 -7.50 -2.53 18.37
CA GLN A 220 -8.12 -1.99 19.58
C GLN A 220 -7.03 -1.75 20.60
N VAL A 221 -6.69 -0.48 20.80
CA VAL A 221 -5.95 -0.10 21.99
C VAL A 221 -6.91 -0.14 23.16
N LYS A 222 -6.79 -1.14 24.01
CA LYS A 222 -7.50 -1.16 25.29
C LYS A 222 -6.66 -0.42 26.30
N THR A 223 -7.22 0.63 26.82
CA THR A 223 -6.60 1.50 27.81
C THR A 223 -7.22 1.25 29.18
N THR A 224 -6.61 1.78 30.23
CA THR A 224 -7.19 1.79 31.57
C THR A 224 -8.55 2.47 31.62
N ALA A 225 -8.82 3.36 30.68
CA ALA A 225 -10.12 4.04 30.55
C ALA A 225 -11.19 3.17 29.90
N ASP A 226 -10.81 2.03 29.28
CA ASP A 226 -11.63 0.96 28.74
C ASP A 226 -12.89 1.40 27.98
N LYS A 227 -12.79 2.35 27.07
CA LYS A 227 -13.97 2.80 26.32
C LYS A 227 -13.69 3.14 24.89
N TYR A 228 -12.45 2.89 24.45
CA TYR A 228 -12.06 3.31 23.15
C TYR A 228 -11.73 2.11 22.28
N ASP A 229 -12.69 1.72 21.47
CA ASP A 229 -12.65 0.50 20.68
C ASP A 229 -12.04 0.68 19.29
N ASN A 230 -11.35 1.79 19.03
CA ASN A 230 -11.15 2.12 17.63
C ASN A 230 -9.74 2.58 17.34
N GLY A 231 -8.79 1.74 17.68
CA GLY A 231 -7.47 1.73 17.10
C GLY A 231 -6.87 3.08 16.75
N ALA A 232 -6.80 3.98 17.70
CA ALA A 232 -5.77 4.98 17.62
C ALA A 232 -4.43 4.29 17.87
N ASN A 233 -3.39 4.80 17.27
CA ASN A 233 -2.07 4.24 17.42
C ASN A 233 -1.42 4.65 18.75
N GLY A 234 -2.09 4.38 19.85
CA GLY A 234 -1.63 4.63 21.20
C GLY A 234 -1.24 6.09 21.47
N VAL A 235 -0.03 6.47 21.13
CA VAL A 235 0.44 7.86 21.14
C VAL A 235 -0.03 8.55 19.86
N ALA A 236 -0.84 9.62 20.02
CA ALA A 236 -1.41 10.33 18.87
C ALA A 236 -0.51 11.43 18.35
N THR A 237 0.23 12.11 19.24
CA THR A 237 0.99 13.29 18.86
C THR A 237 2.11 13.57 19.86
N ILE A 238 3.25 14.06 19.37
CA ILE A 238 4.44 14.43 20.15
C ILE A 238 4.95 15.79 19.70
N MET A 239 5.40 16.60 20.65
CA MET A 239 6.10 17.86 20.37
C MET A 239 7.28 18.02 21.34
N ILE A 240 8.40 18.51 20.85
CA ILE A 240 9.57 18.85 21.68
C ILE A 240 9.85 20.33 21.52
N THR A 241 9.86 21.04 22.64
CA THR A 241 10.18 22.48 22.67
C THR A 241 10.58 22.90 24.08
N GLY A 242 11.49 23.87 24.20
CA GLY A 242 11.94 24.43 25.49
C GLY A 242 12.54 23.40 26.43
N GLY A 243 13.24 22.39 25.88
CA GLY A 243 13.86 21.30 26.64
C GLY A 243 12.85 20.30 27.24
N LYS A 244 11.62 20.28 26.76
CA LYS A 244 10.56 19.37 27.21
C LYS A 244 9.93 18.61 26.07
N VAL A 245 9.53 17.37 26.36
CA VAL A 245 8.72 16.53 25.49
C VAL A 245 7.26 16.53 25.97
N TYR A 246 6.34 16.79 25.07
CA TYR A 246 4.89 16.81 25.27
C TYR A 246 4.29 15.65 24.48
N VAL A 247 3.53 14.79 25.16
CA VAL A 247 2.98 13.56 24.58
C VAL A 247 1.47 13.52 24.78
N GLY A 248 0.76 13.41 23.67
CA GLY A 248 -0.69 13.22 23.63
C GLY A 248 -1.04 11.75 23.32
N THR A 249 -1.87 11.18 24.17
CA THR A 249 -2.30 9.78 24.09
C THR A 249 -3.75 9.66 23.64
N SER A 250 -4.06 8.73 22.76
CA SER A 250 -5.41 8.48 22.22
C SER A 250 -6.32 7.76 23.24
N VAL A 251 -6.54 8.37 24.40
CA VAL A 251 -7.36 7.83 25.47
C VAL A 251 -8.31 8.88 26.01
N THR A 252 -9.45 8.44 26.57
CA THR A 252 -10.43 9.30 27.25
C THR A 252 -10.74 8.80 28.63
N GLY A 253 -11.21 9.71 29.52
CA GLY A 253 -11.60 9.39 30.89
C GLY A 253 -10.44 9.38 31.89
N VAL A 254 -9.21 9.54 31.42
CA VAL A 254 -7.99 9.70 32.23
C VAL A 254 -7.15 10.85 31.66
N THR A 255 -6.13 11.28 32.40
CA THR A 255 -5.13 12.22 31.88
C THR A 255 -4.50 11.65 30.62
N ASN A 256 -4.44 12.42 29.54
CA ASN A 256 -4.01 11.98 28.23
C ASN A 256 -3.03 12.96 27.55
N MET A 257 -2.69 14.05 28.22
CA MET A 257 -1.58 14.94 27.87
C MET A 257 -0.55 14.96 28.99
N HIS A 258 0.68 14.58 28.65
CA HIS A 258 1.78 14.49 29.59
C HIS A 258 2.99 15.31 29.11
N VAL A 259 3.81 15.73 30.06
CA VAL A 259 5.04 16.47 29.79
C VAL A 259 6.17 15.95 30.69
N ALA A 260 7.39 15.87 30.13
CA ALA A 260 8.63 15.58 30.86
C ALA A 260 9.76 16.47 30.36
N ASP A 261 10.83 16.61 31.13
CA ASP A 261 12.09 17.13 30.61
C ASP A 261 12.66 16.13 29.60
N VAL A 262 13.27 16.62 28.50
CA VAL A 262 13.92 15.74 27.51
C VAL A 262 14.94 14.82 28.18
N GLY A 263 14.85 13.52 27.88
CA GLY A 263 15.70 12.49 28.50
C GLY A 263 15.28 12.06 29.90
N SER A 264 14.15 12.56 30.45
CA SER A 264 13.62 12.18 31.77
C SER A 264 12.50 11.14 31.61
N ASP A 265 12.39 10.24 32.60
CA ASP A 265 11.28 9.30 32.77
C ASP A 265 10.14 9.85 33.63
N ASP A 266 10.24 11.08 34.15
CA ASP A 266 9.24 11.68 35.07
C ASP A 266 8.18 12.47 34.32
N PHE A 267 7.20 11.74 33.77
CA PHE A 267 6.07 12.32 33.04
C PHE A 267 4.98 12.82 33.99
N GLN A 268 4.65 14.11 33.87
CA GLN A 268 3.62 14.77 34.64
C GLN A 268 2.41 15.15 33.76
N PRO A 269 1.19 15.26 34.31
CA PRO A 269 0.07 15.87 33.60
C PRO A 269 0.44 17.26 33.05
N LEU A 270 0.04 17.56 31.82
CA LEU A 270 0.30 18.89 31.22
C LEU A 270 -0.37 20.02 32.01
N HIS A 271 -1.66 19.87 32.30
CA HIS A 271 -2.47 20.83 33.02
C HIS A 271 -3.69 20.18 33.67
N GLU A 272 -4.11 20.64 34.87
CA GLU A 272 -5.25 20.04 35.58
C GLU A 272 -6.61 20.27 34.89
N ASP A 273 -6.74 21.35 34.11
CA ASP A 273 -7.96 21.68 33.36
C ASP A 273 -7.96 21.10 31.93
N PHE A 274 -6.92 20.34 31.49
CA PHE A 274 -6.95 19.71 30.18
C PHE A 274 -8.05 18.63 30.13
N PRO A 275 -8.93 18.62 29.09
CA PRO A 275 -10.14 17.77 29.12
C PRO A 275 -9.82 16.28 28.98
N THR A 276 -10.20 15.48 29.95
CA THR A 276 -10.07 14.02 29.89
C THR A 276 -11.19 13.34 29.08
N ALA A 277 -12.28 14.05 28.78
CA ALA A 277 -13.37 13.54 27.95
C ALA A 277 -13.11 13.63 26.44
N GLN A 278 -12.05 14.33 26.07
CA GLN A 278 -11.55 14.48 24.69
C GLN A 278 -10.13 13.97 24.66
N MET A 279 -9.68 13.47 23.53
CA MET A 279 -8.30 13.03 23.33
C MET A 279 -7.55 14.03 22.46
N PRO A 280 -6.25 14.25 22.71
CA PRO A 280 -5.42 15.07 21.85
C PRO A 280 -5.36 14.45 20.44
N ALA A 281 -5.46 15.30 19.43
CA ALA A 281 -5.38 14.89 18.03
C ALA A 281 -4.08 15.36 17.38
N ARG A 282 -3.71 16.63 17.60
CA ARG A 282 -2.50 17.22 17.01
C ARG A 282 -1.93 18.30 17.91
N ILE A 283 -0.60 18.39 17.98
CA ILE A 283 0.12 19.49 18.61
C ILE A 283 0.93 20.20 17.52
N ASN A 284 0.82 21.52 17.49
CA ASN A 284 1.68 22.42 16.71
C ASN A 284 2.29 23.47 17.65
N ILE A 285 3.19 24.30 17.13
CA ILE A 285 3.84 25.36 17.86
C ILE A 285 3.55 26.70 17.18
N ASP A 286 3.32 27.76 17.96
CA ASP A 286 3.19 29.11 17.41
C ASP A 286 4.55 29.82 17.33
N ALA A 287 4.58 31.01 16.68
CA ALA A 287 5.80 31.79 16.50
C ALA A 287 6.45 32.22 17.83
N ASP A 288 5.74 32.25 18.94
CA ASP A 288 6.23 32.57 20.28
C ASP A 288 6.64 31.32 21.09
N GLY A 289 6.54 30.14 20.50
CA GLY A 289 6.90 28.84 21.12
C GLY A 289 5.82 28.26 22.02
N ASN A 290 4.56 28.73 21.96
CA ASN A 290 3.46 28.11 22.70
C ASN A 290 2.88 26.92 21.92
N LEU A 291 2.35 25.93 22.64
CA LEU A 291 1.68 24.80 22.01
C LEU A 291 0.27 25.19 21.57
N LEU A 292 -0.09 24.76 20.37
CA LEU A 292 -1.43 24.78 19.82
C LEU A 292 -1.92 23.33 19.76
N ILE A 293 -2.93 22.98 20.56
CA ILE A 293 -3.37 21.62 20.78
C ILE A 293 -4.82 21.47 20.30
N THR A 294 -5.06 20.55 19.39
CA THR A 294 -6.43 20.16 19.00
C THR A 294 -6.85 18.87 19.68
N THR A 295 -8.15 18.74 19.90
CA THR A 295 -8.75 17.55 20.50
C THR A 295 -9.97 17.06 19.74
N MET A 296 -10.31 15.80 19.93
CA MET A 296 -11.54 15.18 19.44
C MET A 296 -12.03 14.13 20.45
N THR A 297 -13.28 13.70 20.32
CA THR A 297 -13.84 12.70 21.25
C THR A 297 -13.45 11.27 20.89
N GLY A 298 -13.03 11.06 19.66
CA GLY A 298 -12.58 9.77 19.20
C GLY A 298 -11.91 9.86 17.83
N VAL A 299 -11.14 8.86 17.44
CA VAL A 299 -10.41 8.80 16.16
C VAL A 299 -11.23 8.22 15.02
N ILE A 300 -12.45 7.76 15.28
CA ILE A 300 -13.39 7.41 14.21
C ILE A 300 -14.03 8.70 13.73
N PHE A 301 -14.14 8.80 12.43
CA PHE A 301 -14.86 9.87 11.75
C PHE A 301 -16.28 10.03 12.31
N ASP A 302 -16.77 11.25 12.34
CA ASP A 302 -18.08 11.63 12.88
C ASP A 302 -18.19 11.65 14.42
N ARG A 303 -17.08 11.75 15.13
CA ARG A 303 -17.07 11.86 16.58
C ARG A 303 -16.60 13.24 17.04
N GLY A 304 -17.54 14.12 17.38
CA GLY A 304 -17.32 15.35 18.14
C GLY A 304 -17.85 15.19 19.57
N PRO A 305 -17.73 16.16 20.47
CA PRO A 305 -17.03 17.43 20.33
C PRO A 305 -15.51 17.34 20.51
N GLY A 306 -14.82 18.41 20.16
CA GLY A 306 -13.42 18.66 20.40
C GLY A 306 -13.21 20.15 20.72
N SER A 307 -11.97 20.53 20.93
CA SER A 307 -11.56 21.90 21.27
C SER A 307 -10.20 22.23 20.67
N CYS A 308 -9.86 23.52 20.66
CA CYS A 308 -8.53 24.03 20.38
C CYS A 308 -7.99 24.77 21.61
N PHE A 309 -6.77 24.43 22.02
CA PHE A 309 -6.11 25.03 23.17
C PHE A 309 -4.80 25.67 22.77
N LYS A 310 -4.46 26.76 23.44
CA LYS A 310 -3.12 27.35 23.47
C LYS A 310 -2.52 27.16 24.87
N TYR A 311 -1.36 26.51 24.92
CA TYR A 311 -0.64 26.30 26.17
C TYR A 311 0.67 27.10 26.18
N ASN A 312 0.83 27.99 27.12
CA ASN A 312 2.05 28.78 27.27
C ASN A 312 3.10 27.95 28.01
N VAL A 313 4.15 27.53 27.29
CA VAL A 313 5.19 26.65 27.85
C VAL A 313 6.03 27.29 28.96
N THR A 314 6.04 28.63 29.04
CA THR A 314 6.80 29.38 30.07
C THR A 314 5.98 29.57 31.33
N THR A 315 4.70 29.94 31.20
CA THR A 315 3.84 30.27 32.38
C THR A 315 3.02 29.08 32.84
N GLY A 316 2.83 28.05 31.99
CA GLY A 316 1.94 26.92 32.23
C GLY A 316 0.46 27.25 32.04
N GLU A 317 0.10 28.42 31.49
CA GLU A 317 -1.28 28.81 31.27
C GLU A 317 -1.90 28.07 30.10
N LEU A 318 -3.07 27.46 30.30
CA LEU A 318 -3.90 26.83 29.29
C LEU A 318 -5.08 27.71 28.94
N THR A 319 -5.20 28.14 27.68
CA THR A 319 -6.27 29.01 27.16
C THR A 319 -7.09 28.22 26.14
N ASP A 320 -8.41 28.20 26.30
CA ASP A 320 -9.33 27.68 25.29
C ASP A 320 -9.47 28.74 24.17
N ILE A 321 -9.05 28.32 22.95
CA ILE A 321 -9.12 29.15 21.73
C ILE A 321 -10.02 28.51 20.68
N THR A 322 -10.95 27.65 21.09
CA THR A 322 -11.86 26.93 20.19
C THR A 322 -12.64 27.91 19.30
N PRO A 323 -12.65 27.69 17.98
CA PRO A 323 -13.36 28.57 17.03
C PRO A 323 -14.83 28.78 17.36
N THR A 324 -15.31 29.98 17.08
CA THR A 324 -16.73 30.34 17.17
C THR A 324 -17.31 30.55 15.78
N ASP A 325 -18.59 30.27 15.62
CA ASP A 325 -19.36 30.59 14.43
C ASP A 325 -19.64 32.11 14.32
N VAL A 326 -20.25 32.52 13.20
CA VAL A 326 -20.59 33.93 12.93
C VAL A 326 -21.58 34.50 13.95
N SER A 327 -22.27 33.69 14.73
CA SER A 327 -23.17 34.10 15.81
C SER A 327 -22.46 34.18 17.17
N GLY A 328 -21.17 33.81 17.22
CA GLY A 328 -20.36 33.79 18.44
C GLY A 328 -20.54 32.56 19.30
N ASN A 329 -21.14 31.45 18.77
CA ASN A 329 -21.25 30.20 19.48
C ASN A 329 -20.01 29.35 19.22
N THR A 330 -19.51 28.67 20.24
CA THR A 330 -18.42 27.68 20.08
C THR A 330 -18.84 26.59 19.12
N VAL A 331 -17.99 26.29 18.14
CA VAL A 331 -18.23 25.24 17.16
C VAL A 331 -17.92 23.90 17.81
N SER A 332 -18.95 23.08 18.02
CA SER A 332 -18.83 21.77 18.63
C SER A 332 -18.48 20.73 17.55
N ALA A 333 -17.19 20.45 17.38
CA ALA A 333 -16.66 19.49 16.41
C ALA A 333 -15.34 18.93 16.90
N GLY A 334 -14.90 17.78 16.36
CA GLY A 334 -13.49 17.38 16.43
C GLY A 334 -12.63 18.31 15.58
N TYR A 335 -11.42 18.61 16.03
CA TYR A 335 -10.49 19.49 15.31
C TYR A 335 -9.28 18.69 14.84
N GLY A 336 -9.02 18.69 13.52
CA GLY A 336 -7.86 18.03 12.93
C GLY A 336 -6.57 18.82 13.16
N GLY A 337 -6.61 20.14 13.01
CA GLY A 337 -5.43 20.97 13.19
C GLY A 337 -5.73 22.44 13.53
N VAL A 338 -4.83 23.05 14.27
CA VAL A 338 -4.66 24.49 14.40
C VAL A 338 -3.20 24.82 14.16
N PHE A 339 -2.91 25.80 13.32
CA PHE A 339 -1.56 26.13 12.87
C PHE A 339 -1.34 27.63 12.89
N SER A 340 -0.12 28.06 13.21
CA SER A 340 0.29 29.46 13.26
C SER A 340 1.12 29.85 12.06
N ASP A 341 0.99 31.09 11.60
CA ASP A 341 2.05 31.71 10.79
C ASP A 341 3.39 31.57 11.56
N PRO A 342 4.44 30.99 10.95
CA PRO A 342 5.72 30.78 11.64
C PRO A 342 6.39 32.08 12.13
N LYS A 343 5.93 33.24 11.65
CA LYS A 343 6.48 34.57 11.96
C LYS A 343 5.52 35.48 12.72
N ASP A 344 4.25 35.06 12.92
CA ASP A 344 3.22 35.87 13.57
C ASP A 344 2.23 35.00 14.37
N SER A 345 2.45 34.86 15.67
CA SER A 345 1.60 34.08 16.58
C SER A 345 0.15 34.59 16.70
N ASN A 346 -0.17 35.76 16.14
CA ASN A 346 -1.55 36.26 16.07
C ASN A 346 -2.33 35.68 14.89
N LYS A 347 -1.62 35.23 13.84
CA LYS A 347 -2.24 34.64 12.66
C LYS A 347 -2.35 33.11 12.82
N LEU A 348 -3.58 32.67 13.02
CA LEU A 348 -3.89 31.24 13.16
C LEU A 348 -4.89 30.77 12.11
N VAL A 349 -4.77 29.53 11.69
CA VAL A 349 -5.78 28.82 10.90
C VAL A 349 -6.19 27.54 11.61
N ALA A 350 -7.43 27.11 11.47
CA ALA A 350 -7.95 25.89 12.08
C ALA A 350 -8.93 25.17 11.16
N THR A 351 -8.99 23.84 11.27
CA THR A 351 -9.97 22.99 10.57
C THR A 351 -10.64 22.04 11.53
N THR A 352 -11.94 21.79 11.30
CA THR A 352 -12.62 20.65 11.92
C THR A 352 -12.18 19.35 11.25
N CYS A 353 -12.55 18.20 11.82
CA CYS A 353 -12.37 16.89 11.24
C CYS A 353 -13.70 16.13 11.26
N ALA A 354 -14.13 15.67 10.09
CA ALA A 354 -15.34 14.86 9.89
C ALA A 354 -16.65 15.51 10.42
N GLN A 355 -16.82 16.80 10.20
CA GLN A 355 -18.02 17.49 10.67
C GLN A 355 -19.20 17.42 9.71
N TRP A 356 -18.99 17.13 8.44
CA TRP A 356 -20.03 17.05 7.41
C TRP A 356 -20.88 18.32 7.32
N TYR A 357 -20.22 19.45 7.13
CA TYR A 357 -20.85 20.76 6.92
C TYR A 357 -20.94 21.08 5.43
N SER A 358 -21.90 21.91 5.03
CA SER A 358 -22.11 22.22 3.61
C SER A 358 -20.97 23.03 2.99
N GLN A 359 -20.51 22.61 1.84
CA GLN A 359 -19.54 23.30 0.98
C GLN A 359 -20.11 23.40 -0.43
N SER A 360 -19.65 24.35 -1.23
CA SER A 360 -20.14 24.51 -2.60
C SER A 360 -19.01 24.79 -3.59
N TRP A 361 -19.08 24.13 -4.75
CA TRP A 361 -18.14 24.26 -5.85
C TRP A 361 -18.38 25.46 -6.75
N THR A 362 -19.67 25.83 -6.94
CA THR A 362 -20.07 26.94 -7.79
C THR A 362 -21.31 27.60 -7.21
N GLU A 363 -21.60 28.84 -7.63
CA GLU A 363 -22.84 29.53 -7.27
C GLU A 363 -24.09 28.75 -7.74
N ASP A 364 -24.04 28.23 -8.96
CA ASP A 364 -25.09 27.38 -9.52
C ASP A 364 -25.32 26.09 -8.73
N ALA A 365 -24.27 25.48 -8.20
CA ALA A 365 -24.37 24.26 -7.40
C ALA A 365 -25.13 24.53 -6.10
N TRP A 366 -24.89 25.66 -5.46
CA TRP A 366 -25.64 26.07 -4.28
C TRP A 366 -27.13 26.24 -4.55
N ASP A 367 -27.45 26.92 -5.64
CA ASP A 367 -28.85 27.20 -6.02
C ASP A 367 -29.62 25.94 -6.44
N ARG A 368 -28.93 24.86 -6.79
CA ARG A 368 -29.50 23.56 -7.19
C ARG A 368 -29.45 22.49 -6.12
N ASP A 369 -29.12 22.82 -4.87
CA ASP A 369 -28.81 21.85 -3.81
C ASP A 369 -27.66 20.88 -4.15
N ALA A 370 -26.83 21.22 -5.14
CA ALA A 370 -25.65 20.44 -5.52
C ALA A 370 -24.47 20.84 -4.63
N ILE A 371 -24.61 20.60 -3.34
CA ILE A 371 -23.62 20.90 -2.32
C ILE A 371 -22.89 19.62 -1.92
N ALA A 372 -21.62 19.77 -1.56
CA ALA A 372 -20.83 18.71 -0.94
C ALA A 372 -20.84 18.87 0.59
N TRP A 373 -20.49 17.81 1.30
CA TRP A 373 -20.49 17.80 2.76
C TRP A 373 -19.08 17.51 3.26
N GLY A 374 -18.51 18.45 4.05
CA GLY A 374 -17.12 18.34 4.51
C GLY A 374 -16.86 19.13 5.78
N ASP A 375 -15.63 19.55 5.96
CA ASP A 375 -15.16 20.23 7.15
C ASP A 375 -15.30 21.76 7.07
N ARG A 376 -15.08 22.43 8.21
CA ARG A 376 -15.15 23.89 8.36
C ARG A 376 -13.76 24.44 8.57
N PHE A 377 -13.53 25.65 8.07
CA PHE A 377 -12.25 26.33 8.10
C PHE A 377 -12.36 27.69 8.80
N PHE A 378 -11.43 27.99 9.68
CA PHE A 378 -11.40 29.18 10.50
C PHE A 378 -10.03 29.83 10.46
N LYS A 379 -10.00 31.15 10.59
CA LYS A 379 -8.81 31.98 10.74
C LYS A 379 -8.95 32.97 11.85
N SER A 380 -7.82 33.30 12.48
CA SER A 380 -7.71 34.35 13.52
C SER A 380 -6.55 35.31 13.19
N THR A 381 -6.65 36.56 13.60
CA THR A 381 -5.58 37.56 13.50
C THR A 381 -5.25 38.20 14.86
N ASP A 382 -5.70 37.57 15.94
CA ASP A 382 -5.52 38.01 17.33
C ASP A 382 -5.16 36.84 18.26
N GLY A 383 -4.46 35.83 17.73
CA GLY A 383 -3.94 34.71 18.51
C GLY A 383 -5.02 33.75 19.01
N GLY A 384 -6.16 33.69 18.33
CA GLY A 384 -7.27 32.78 18.66
C GLY A 384 -8.30 33.39 19.59
N ALA A 385 -8.17 34.69 19.94
CA ALA A 385 -9.16 35.35 20.75
C ALA A 385 -10.50 35.54 20.02
N THR A 386 -10.44 35.79 18.71
CA THR A 386 -11.61 35.79 17.82
C THR A 386 -11.32 35.02 16.53
N TRP A 387 -12.39 34.41 15.98
CA TRP A 387 -12.29 33.60 14.77
C TRP A 387 -13.24 34.11 13.69
N ARG A 388 -12.82 33.91 12.45
CA ARG A 388 -13.66 34.09 11.27
C ARG A 388 -13.68 32.82 10.45
N GLU A 389 -14.87 32.31 10.18
CA GLU A 389 -15.07 31.16 9.27
C GLU A 389 -14.87 31.60 7.82
N PHE A 390 -14.27 30.66 7.00
CA PHE A 390 -14.09 30.83 5.54
C PHE A 390 -14.40 29.57 4.75
N THR A 391 -15.28 28.70 5.27
CA THR A 391 -15.71 27.47 4.59
C THR A 391 -16.20 27.77 3.17
N PRO A 392 -15.71 27.05 2.13
CA PRO A 392 -15.97 27.38 0.72
C PRO A 392 -17.45 27.40 0.35
N GLY A 393 -17.88 28.45 -0.32
CA GLY A 393 -19.24 28.63 -0.83
C GLY A 393 -20.33 28.58 0.23
N ASN A 394 -20.01 28.58 1.51
CA ASN A 394 -21.00 28.54 2.58
C ASN A 394 -21.69 29.89 2.75
N LYS A 395 -23.01 29.89 2.62
CA LYS A 395 -23.86 31.01 2.90
C LYS A 395 -24.58 30.76 4.22
N GLU A 396 -24.40 31.64 5.19
CA GLU A 396 -25.15 31.57 6.43
C GLU A 396 -26.66 31.57 6.15
N SER A 397 -27.35 30.51 6.58
CA SER A 397 -28.81 30.39 6.48
C SER A 397 -29.42 30.77 5.11
N TRP A 398 -28.92 30.20 3.99
CA TRP A 398 -29.52 30.34 2.65
C TRP A 398 -29.77 31.78 2.20
N GLY A 399 -28.82 32.67 2.34
CA GLY A 399 -28.94 34.04 1.88
C GLY A 399 -28.02 35.04 2.55
N GLY A 400 -27.15 34.57 3.44
CA GLY A 400 -26.08 35.34 4.03
C GLY A 400 -24.91 35.61 3.07
N PRO A 401 -23.91 36.37 3.48
CA PRO A 401 -22.68 36.55 2.72
C PRO A 401 -21.91 35.23 2.63
N LEU A 402 -21.18 35.04 1.52
CA LEU A 402 -20.21 33.94 1.41
C LEU A 402 -19.18 34.08 2.52
N LEU A 403 -18.85 32.97 3.18
CA LEU A 403 -17.76 32.90 4.15
C LEU A 403 -16.41 32.68 3.47
N GLY A 404 -16.39 31.81 2.44
CA GLY A 404 -15.33 31.61 1.47
C GLY A 404 -15.89 31.63 0.06
N GLU A 405 -15.04 31.85 -0.94
CA GLU A 405 -15.43 31.74 -2.35
C GLU A 405 -15.82 30.28 -2.67
N TYR A 406 -16.51 30.12 -3.80
CA TYR A 406 -16.86 28.80 -4.30
C TYR A 406 -15.61 27.99 -4.62
N LEU A 407 -15.63 26.72 -4.24
CA LEU A 407 -14.53 25.79 -4.41
C LEU A 407 -14.16 25.63 -5.90
N GLN A 408 -12.89 25.61 -6.20
CA GLN A 408 -12.37 25.40 -7.56
C GLN A 408 -11.76 24.00 -7.69
N ASP A 409 -11.93 23.40 -8.88
CA ASP A 409 -11.49 22.02 -9.14
C ASP A 409 -10.00 21.90 -9.54
N GLY A 410 -9.25 23.00 -9.55
CA GLY A 410 -7.84 22.98 -9.95
C GLY A 410 -7.58 22.42 -11.36
N GLY A 411 -8.61 22.44 -12.26
CA GLY A 411 -8.52 21.79 -13.56
C GLY A 411 -8.92 20.31 -13.55
N ARG A 412 -9.44 19.80 -12.46
CA ARG A 412 -9.90 18.42 -12.25
C ARG A 412 -11.43 18.38 -12.09
N PRO A 413 -12.20 18.48 -13.18
CA PRO A 413 -13.67 18.63 -13.09
C PRO A 413 -14.37 17.46 -12.39
N TRP A 414 -13.75 16.30 -12.33
CA TRP A 414 -14.27 15.12 -11.63
C TRP A 414 -14.19 15.22 -10.10
N VAL A 415 -13.37 16.12 -9.56
CA VAL A 415 -13.28 16.37 -8.11
C VAL A 415 -14.53 17.12 -7.58
N ARG A 416 -15.33 17.71 -8.45
CA ARG A 416 -16.53 18.50 -8.08
C ARG A 416 -17.55 17.75 -7.23
N ASP A 417 -17.63 16.43 -7.35
CA ASP A 417 -18.53 15.60 -6.55
C ASP A 417 -17.96 15.27 -5.16
N LYS A 418 -16.76 15.77 -4.86
CA LYS A 418 -16.05 15.55 -3.60
C LYS A 418 -15.98 16.82 -2.79
N ALA A 419 -16.01 16.67 -1.45
CA ALA A 419 -15.84 17.77 -0.51
C ALA A 419 -14.45 17.74 0.12
N ILE A 420 -14.04 18.83 0.75
CA ILE A 420 -12.88 18.86 1.63
C ILE A 420 -13.34 18.29 2.97
N HIS A 421 -13.03 17.04 3.25
CA HIS A 421 -13.49 16.32 4.43
C HIS A 421 -12.38 15.46 5.05
N TRP A 422 -12.57 15.07 6.31
CA TRP A 422 -11.60 14.29 7.10
C TRP A 422 -10.26 15.01 7.22
N CYS A 423 -10.32 16.31 7.41
CA CYS A 423 -9.15 17.18 7.46
C CYS A 423 -8.31 16.91 8.71
N GLY A 424 -7.19 16.24 8.57
CA GLY A 424 -6.24 15.96 9.64
C GLY A 424 -5.28 17.09 9.92
N ALA A 425 -4.98 17.92 8.92
CA ALA A 425 -4.08 19.04 9.02
C ALA A 425 -4.52 20.23 8.18
N ILE A 426 -4.21 21.42 8.67
CA ILE A 426 -4.24 22.69 7.93
C ILE A 426 -2.94 23.41 8.27
N VAL A 427 -2.19 23.83 7.26
CA VAL A 427 -0.89 24.47 7.44
C VAL A 427 -0.80 25.78 6.66
N ILE A 428 0.08 26.68 7.10
CA ILE A 428 0.48 27.87 6.34
C ILE A 428 1.78 27.55 5.63
N ASP A 429 1.85 27.85 4.33
CA ASP A 429 3.04 27.62 3.52
C ASP A 429 4.25 28.40 4.11
N PRO A 430 5.38 27.75 4.42
CA PRO A 430 6.52 28.41 5.05
C PRO A 430 7.14 29.52 4.16
N ARG A 431 6.98 29.42 2.83
CA ARG A 431 7.46 30.43 1.87
C ARG A 431 6.43 31.51 1.56
N ASN A 432 5.13 31.23 1.78
CA ASN A 432 4.06 32.17 1.45
C ASN A 432 3.03 32.24 2.58
N PRO A 433 3.10 33.22 3.51
CA PRO A 433 2.18 33.32 4.66
C PRO A 433 0.73 33.64 4.29
N ASP A 434 0.43 33.96 3.02
CA ASP A 434 -0.92 34.17 2.54
C ASP A 434 -1.53 32.86 1.97
N ARG A 435 -0.69 31.81 1.79
CA ARG A 435 -1.10 30.51 1.30
C ARG A 435 -1.28 29.50 2.44
N ILE A 436 -2.36 28.76 2.36
CA ILE A 436 -2.62 27.59 3.22
C ILE A 436 -2.81 26.35 2.36
N LEU A 437 -2.53 25.21 2.98
CA LEU A 437 -2.89 23.88 2.46
C LEU A 437 -3.67 23.13 3.52
N VAL A 438 -4.61 22.30 3.06
CA VAL A 438 -5.47 21.48 3.91
C VAL A 438 -5.49 20.05 3.37
N THR A 439 -5.35 19.07 4.25
CA THR A 439 -5.49 17.66 3.90
C THR A 439 -6.96 17.26 3.79
N SER A 440 -7.23 16.27 2.97
CA SER A 440 -8.56 15.71 2.82
C SER A 440 -8.51 14.21 2.55
N GLY A 441 -9.63 13.51 2.75
CA GLY A 441 -9.85 12.18 2.21
C GLY A 441 -9.87 12.11 0.69
N ASN A 442 -9.77 13.26 0.00
CA ASN A 442 -9.75 13.38 -1.46
C ASN A 442 -8.48 14.08 -1.99
N GLY A 443 -7.45 14.24 -1.19
CA GLY A 443 -6.21 14.89 -1.60
C GLY A 443 -5.87 16.14 -0.78
N VAL A 444 -5.30 17.14 -1.44
CA VAL A 444 -4.89 18.41 -0.87
C VAL A 444 -5.68 19.52 -1.51
N PHE A 445 -6.10 20.49 -0.69
CA PHE A 445 -6.71 21.75 -1.15
C PHE A 445 -5.89 22.92 -0.64
N ALA A 446 -5.83 24.00 -1.41
CA ALA A 446 -5.06 25.19 -1.08
C ALA A 446 -5.87 26.48 -1.23
N SER A 447 -5.37 27.56 -0.63
CA SER A 447 -5.83 28.94 -0.85
C SER A 447 -4.62 29.86 -0.81
N ASP A 448 -4.46 30.75 -1.80
CA ASP A 448 -3.36 31.71 -1.88
C ASP A 448 -3.70 33.06 -1.25
N ASN A 449 -4.89 33.22 -0.72
CA ASN A 449 -5.40 34.48 -0.20
C ASN A 449 -6.19 34.32 1.12
N VAL A 450 -5.70 33.45 2.00
CA VAL A 450 -6.42 33.06 3.23
C VAL A 450 -6.85 34.26 4.09
N TRP A 451 -6.09 35.37 4.11
CA TRP A 451 -6.41 36.56 4.91
C TRP A 451 -7.43 37.48 4.27
N ASP A 452 -7.83 37.27 3.02
CA ASP A 452 -8.89 38.02 2.37
C ASP A 452 -10.24 37.85 3.09
N THR A 453 -11.17 38.77 2.85
CA THR A 453 -12.50 38.68 3.44
C THR A 453 -13.25 37.41 3.05
N CYS A 454 -13.07 36.94 1.84
CA CYS A 454 -13.69 35.74 1.28
C CYS A 454 -12.61 34.97 0.50
N PRO A 455 -11.82 34.09 1.14
CA PRO A 455 -10.77 33.36 0.49
C PRO A 455 -11.32 32.36 -0.50
N GLN A 456 -10.54 32.11 -1.55
CA GLN A 456 -10.82 31.06 -2.53
C GLN A 456 -9.98 29.81 -2.22
N MET A 457 -10.61 28.64 -2.22
CA MET A 457 -9.94 27.37 -2.12
C MET A 457 -10.04 26.60 -3.45
N TYR A 458 -9.00 25.85 -3.75
CA TYR A 458 -8.90 25.03 -4.96
C TYR A 458 -8.19 23.71 -4.69
N PHE A 459 -8.40 22.74 -5.56
CA PHE A 459 -7.74 21.43 -5.48
C PHE A 459 -6.28 21.54 -5.93
N GLU A 460 -5.36 20.95 -5.13
CA GLU A 460 -3.90 21.11 -5.27
C GLU A 460 -3.19 19.78 -4.99
N ALA A 461 -3.52 18.73 -5.74
CA ALA A 461 -2.95 17.40 -5.53
C ALA A 461 -2.18 16.88 -6.74
N ASP A 462 -1.69 17.77 -7.63
CA ASP A 462 -0.91 17.36 -8.80
C ASP A 462 0.36 16.62 -8.36
N GLY A 463 0.58 15.41 -8.91
CA GLY A 463 1.66 14.51 -8.53
C GLY A 463 1.32 13.54 -7.40
N ILE A 464 0.24 13.75 -6.63
CA ILE A 464 -0.25 12.73 -5.70
C ILE A 464 -1.16 11.78 -6.46
N GLU A 465 -0.73 10.54 -6.62
CA GLU A 465 -1.46 9.48 -7.31
C GLU A 465 -1.90 8.38 -6.33
N GLU A 466 -2.31 8.79 -5.13
CA GLU A 466 -2.83 7.86 -4.11
C GLU A 466 -4.23 7.40 -4.49
N VAL A 467 -4.28 6.34 -5.31
CA VAL A 467 -5.53 5.75 -5.81
C VAL A 467 -5.45 4.23 -5.85
N VAL A 468 -6.57 3.57 -5.55
CA VAL A 468 -6.71 2.11 -5.58
C VAL A 468 -7.12 1.66 -6.98
N CYS A 469 -6.19 1.11 -7.74
CA CYS A 469 -6.43 0.66 -9.11
C CYS A 469 -7.04 -0.75 -9.12
N LEU A 470 -8.24 -0.90 -9.67
CA LEU A 470 -9.00 -2.15 -9.60
C LEU A 470 -8.98 -2.95 -10.92
N ASP A 471 -9.01 -2.30 -12.06
CA ASP A 471 -8.91 -2.95 -13.36
C ASP A 471 -8.49 -1.98 -14.47
N MET A 472 -8.01 -2.51 -15.60
CA MET A 472 -7.62 -1.74 -16.76
C MET A 472 -7.71 -2.56 -18.03
N VAL A 473 -8.01 -1.89 -19.15
CA VAL A 473 -7.93 -2.46 -20.50
C VAL A 473 -7.21 -1.50 -21.44
N SER A 474 -6.40 -2.05 -22.35
CA SER A 474 -5.84 -1.30 -23.48
C SER A 474 -6.66 -1.58 -24.72
N ILE A 475 -7.24 -0.51 -25.31
CA ILE A 475 -8.18 -0.62 -26.42
C ILE A 475 -7.41 -0.61 -27.75
N PRO A 476 -7.55 -1.65 -28.61
CA PRO A 476 -6.96 -1.64 -29.93
C PRO A 476 -7.47 -0.45 -30.79
N GLY A 477 -6.56 0.41 -31.23
CA GLY A 477 -6.87 1.64 -31.97
C GLY A 477 -7.51 2.75 -31.13
N GLY A 478 -7.55 2.60 -29.80
CA GLY A 478 -8.12 3.55 -28.85
C GLY A 478 -7.16 3.82 -27.68
N ASN A 479 -7.66 4.55 -26.69
CA ASN A 479 -6.92 4.87 -25.48
C ASN A 479 -7.07 3.79 -24.41
N PRO A 480 -6.11 3.61 -23.52
CA PRO A 480 -6.29 2.79 -22.32
C PRO A 480 -7.41 3.32 -21.43
N VAL A 481 -8.13 2.41 -20.77
CA VAL A 481 -9.26 2.73 -19.87
C VAL A 481 -9.02 2.02 -18.54
N SER A 482 -8.97 2.80 -17.46
CA SER A 482 -8.84 2.28 -16.10
C SER A 482 -10.10 2.46 -15.28
N VAL A 483 -10.25 1.64 -14.25
CA VAL A 483 -11.29 1.76 -13.22
C VAL A 483 -10.64 1.74 -11.85
N ILE A 484 -11.09 2.65 -10.99
CA ILE A 484 -10.42 3.06 -9.77
C ILE A 484 -11.41 3.01 -8.61
N GLY A 485 -10.94 2.61 -7.45
CA GLY A 485 -11.65 2.74 -6.20
C GLY A 485 -11.94 4.20 -5.88
N ASP A 486 -13.13 4.51 -5.39
CA ASP A 486 -13.61 5.84 -4.98
C ASP A 486 -13.72 6.92 -6.07
N TYR A 487 -12.99 6.78 -7.19
CA TYR A 487 -12.93 7.78 -8.28
C TYR A 487 -13.46 7.29 -9.64
N ASP A 488 -14.24 6.21 -9.67
CA ASP A 488 -14.87 5.64 -10.87
C ASP A 488 -13.86 5.11 -11.89
N GLY A 489 -13.43 5.93 -12.85
CA GLY A 489 -12.46 5.50 -13.86
C GLY A 489 -12.19 6.54 -14.94
N PHE A 490 -11.19 6.25 -15.76
CA PHE A 490 -10.58 7.23 -16.65
C PHE A 490 -10.26 6.64 -18.02
N ILE A 491 -10.37 7.49 -19.06
CA ILE A 491 -9.86 7.22 -20.40
C ILE A 491 -8.55 8.02 -20.55
N HIS A 492 -7.42 7.34 -20.66
CA HIS A 492 -6.09 7.94 -20.65
C HIS A 492 -5.68 8.40 -22.05
N THR A 493 -5.79 9.70 -22.32
CA THR A 493 -5.39 10.30 -23.60
C THR A 493 -3.92 10.68 -23.65
N SER A 494 -3.26 10.74 -22.49
CA SER A 494 -1.83 11.01 -22.30
C SER A 494 -1.29 10.16 -21.17
N LYS A 495 0.01 9.92 -21.13
CA LYS A 495 0.70 9.25 -20.02
C LYS A 495 0.94 10.20 -18.82
N THR A 496 1.03 11.49 -19.06
CA THR A 496 1.50 12.48 -18.08
C THR A 496 0.54 13.62 -17.81
N GLU A 497 -0.49 13.79 -18.65
CA GLU A 497 -1.44 14.88 -18.49
C GLU A 497 -2.78 14.36 -17.99
N SER A 498 -3.56 15.28 -17.47
CA SER A 498 -4.91 15.01 -16.99
C SER A 498 -5.76 14.26 -18.02
N THR A 499 -6.49 13.31 -17.55
CA THR A 499 -7.23 12.32 -18.33
C THR A 499 -8.74 12.60 -18.33
N GLN A 500 -9.49 11.91 -19.18
CA GLN A 500 -10.93 12.05 -19.25
C GLN A 500 -11.60 11.17 -18.19
N HIS A 501 -12.25 11.80 -17.22
CA HIS A 501 -13.06 11.08 -16.23
C HIS A 501 -14.37 10.54 -16.86
N MET A 502 -14.74 9.32 -16.53
CA MET A 502 -16.00 8.70 -16.94
C MET A 502 -17.15 9.15 -16.01
N PRO A 503 -18.43 9.04 -16.44
CA PRO A 503 -19.59 9.38 -15.60
C PRO A 503 -19.57 8.67 -14.24
N SER A 504 -19.89 9.38 -13.16
CA SER A 504 -19.80 8.85 -11.81
C SER A 504 -20.80 7.72 -11.54
N MET A 505 -20.36 6.67 -10.85
CA MET A 505 -21.24 5.63 -10.32
C MET A 505 -22.17 6.16 -9.21
N ASN A 506 -21.80 7.27 -8.56
CA ASN A 506 -22.64 7.92 -7.55
C ASN A 506 -23.99 8.38 -8.12
N GLU A 507 -24.06 8.68 -9.42
CA GLU A 507 -25.31 8.98 -10.12
C GLU A 507 -26.28 7.79 -10.14
N LEU A 508 -25.76 6.55 -10.00
CA LEU A 508 -26.54 5.30 -10.01
C LEU A 508 -26.84 4.77 -8.62
N THR A 509 -26.15 5.31 -7.60
CA THR A 509 -26.22 4.84 -6.22
C THR A 509 -26.39 6.05 -5.31
N ASP A 510 -27.00 5.89 -4.17
CA ASP A 510 -27.14 6.97 -3.18
C ASP A 510 -25.91 7.09 -2.27
N SER A 511 -24.79 6.52 -2.66
CA SER A 511 -23.54 6.50 -1.86
C SER A 511 -22.33 6.38 -2.76
N THR A 512 -21.15 6.72 -2.23
CA THR A 512 -19.86 6.56 -2.91
C THR A 512 -19.70 5.14 -3.43
N ALA A 513 -19.40 5.00 -4.70
CA ALA A 513 -19.24 3.72 -5.37
C ALA A 513 -17.95 3.69 -6.16
N SER A 514 -17.16 2.63 -5.94
CA SER A 514 -15.99 2.31 -6.73
C SER A 514 -16.38 1.53 -7.98
N THR A 515 -15.53 1.52 -8.99
CA THR A 515 -15.70 0.71 -10.20
C THR A 515 -14.73 -0.48 -10.17
N ALA A 516 -15.28 -1.71 -10.27
CA ALA A 516 -14.50 -2.94 -10.09
C ALA A 516 -14.04 -3.61 -11.37
N GLY A 517 -14.77 -3.42 -12.49
CA GLY A 517 -14.47 -4.10 -13.72
C GLY A 517 -14.75 -3.25 -14.95
N VAL A 518 -13.90 -3.41 -15.97
CA VAL A 518 -14.06 -2.82 -17.29
C VAL A 518 -13.75 -3.86 -18.37
N ALA A 519 -14.52 -3.86 -19.45
CA ALA A 519 -14.25 -4.72 -20.60
C ALA A 519 -14.68 -4.04 -21.91
N TYR A 520 -14.06 -4.43 -23.00
CA TYR A 520 -14.46 -4.05 -24.36
C TYR A 520 -14.73 -5.30 -25.21
N CYS A 521 -15.47 -5.12 -26.31
CA CYS A 521 -15.68 -6.15 -27.30
C CYS A 521 -14.49 -6.24 -28.26
N PRO A 522 -13.73 -7.35 -28.33
CA PRO A 522 -12.54 -7.44 -29.18
C PRO A 522 -12.80 -7.20 -30.68
N SER A 523 -13.96 -7.64 -31.20
CA SER A 523 -14.36 -7.42 -32.61
C SER A 523 -14.92 -6.04 -32.90
N ASP A 524 -15.35 -5.29 -31.87
CA ASP A 524 -15.78 -3.90 -31.96
C ASP A 524 -15.39 -3.12 -30.69
N PRO A 525 -14.14 -2.64 -30.59
CA PRO A 525 -13.62 -2.03 -29.38
C PRO A 525 -14.32 -0.74 -28.91
N LYS A 526 -15.30 -0.23 -29.68
CA LYS A 526 -16.15 0.87 -29.27
C LYS A 526 -17.22 0.48 -28.26
N VAL A 527 -17.53 -0.82 -28.20
CA VAL A 527 -18.50 -1.35 -27.24
C VAL A 527 -17.79 -1.74 -25.98
N MET A 528 -18.09 -1.03 -24.88
CA MET A 528 -17.47 -1.26 -23.58
C MET A 528 -18.53 -1.31 -22.48
N VAL A 529 -18.18 -1.93 -21.37
CA VAL A 529 -18.96 -1.96 -20.13
C VAL A 529 -18.04 -1.70 -18.94
N ARG A 530 -18.58 -1.03 -17.92
CA ARG A 530 -17.94 -0.88 -16.61
C ARG A 530 -18.94 -1.09 -15.48
N LEU A 531 -18.49 -1.61 -14.36
CA LEU A 531 -19.34 -2.15 -13.30
C LEU A 531 -18.92 -1.61 -11.95
N ALA A 532 -19.88 -1.27 -11.09
CA ALA A 532 -19.65 -0.84 -9.73
C ALA A 532 -19.15 -2.00 -8.85
N GLU A 533 -18.28 -1.72 -7.91
CA GLU A 533 -17.68 -2.69 -6.99
C GLU A 533 -18.70 -3.26 -6.00
N SER A 534 -19.35 -2.39 -5.26
CA SER A 534 -20.22 -2.79 -4.14
C SER A 534 -21.71 -2.85 -4.48
N PHE A 535 -22.10 -2.49 -5.71
CA PHE A 535 -23.47 -2.37 -6.15
C PHE A 535 -23.70 -3.09 -7.47
N ALA A 536 -24.88 -3.68 -7.63
CA ALA A 536 -25.32 -4.29 -8.90
C ALA A 536 -25.73 -3.18 -9.90
N LYS A 537 -24.75 -2.40 -10.35
CA LYS A 537 -24.88 -1.24 -11.23
C LYS A 537 -23.75 -1.19 -12.26
N GLY A 538 -23.98 -0.50 -13.36
CA GLY A 538 -22.96 -0.30 -14.38
C GLY A 538 -23.42 0.62 -15.49
N TYR A 539 -22.46 0.94 -16.34
CA TYR A 539 -22.66 1.68 -17.59
C TYR A 539 -22.17 0.87 -18.78
N TYR A 540 -22.69 1.14 -19.95
CA TYR A 540 -22.14 0.67 -21.22
C TYR A 540 -22.01 1.82 -22.21
N THR A 541 -21.18 1.64 -23.22
CA THR A 541 -21.01 2.55 -24.36
C THR A 541 -20.95 1.75 -25.67
N THR A 542 -21.33 2.38 -26.76
CA THR A 542 -21.21 1.84 -28.14
C THR A 542 -20.45 2.78 -29.08
N ASP A 543 -19.90 3.87 -28.54
CA ASP A 543 -19.20 4.91 -29.31
C ASP A 543 -17.75 5.18 -28.82
N GLY A 544 -17.15 4.20 -28.11
CA GLY A 544 -15.77 4.29 -27.64
C GLY A 544 -15.61 5.16 -26.39
N GLY A 545 -16.66 5.26 -25.57
CA GLY A 545 -16.62 6.01 -24.32
C GLY A 545 -16.95 7.49 -24.45
N THR A 546 -17.39 7.95 -25.63
CA THR A 546 -17.83 9.34 -25.81
C THR A 546 -19.11 9.61 -25.05
N THR A 547 -20.04 8.64 -25.09
CA THR A 547 -21.27 8.65 -24.28
C THR A 547 -21.45 7.33 -23.54
N TRP A 548 -22.04 7.39 -22.38
CA TRP A 548 -22.31 6.22 -21.54
C TRP A 548 -23.79 6.14 -21.19
N GLU A 549 -24.35 4.96 -21.31
CA GLU A 549 -25.72 4.66 -20.94
C GLU A 549 -25.76 3.71 -19.75
N VAL A 550 -26.78 3.86 -18.91
CA VAL A 550 -26.97 2.98 -17.74
C VAL A 550 -27.24 1.54 -18.20
N LEU A 551 -26.48 0.58 -17.69
CA LEU A 551 -26.73 -0.85 -17.87
C LEU A 551 -27.82 -1.29 -16.89
N PRO A 552 -29.05 -1.60 -17.38
CA PRO A 552 -30.15 -1.90 -16.48
C PRO A 552 -30.09 -3.32 -15.90
N ASN A 553 -30.76 -3.50 -14.76
CA ASN A 553 -31.00 -4.80 -14.13
C ASN A 553 -29.73 -5.64 -13.89
N VAL A 554 -28.58 -5.01 -13.68
CA VAL A 554 -27.30 -5.72 -13.41
C VAL A 554 -27.52 -6.74 -12.29
N PRO A 555 -27.21 -8.04 -12.49
CA PRO A 555 -27.57 -9.08 -11.53
C PRO A 555 -26.53 -9.32 -10.43
N LEU A 556 -25.30 -8.83 -10.62
CA LEU A 556 -24.13 -9.08 -9.78
C LEU A 556 -23.48 -7.75 -9.36
N SER A 557 -22.94 -7.67 -8.15
CA SER A 557 -22.10 -6.58 -7.67
C SER A 557 -20.63 -6.99 -7.72
N GLY A 558 -19.71 -6.05 -7.92
CA GLY A 558 -18.26 -6.34 -7.94
C GLY A 558 -17.82 -7.20 -9.12
N ALA A 559 -18.64 -7.32 -10.16
CA ALA A 559 -18.42 -8.26 -11.23
C ALA A 559 -17.27 -7.84 -12.17
N LYS A 560 -16.57 -8.84 -12.72
CA LYS A 560 -15.75 -8.71 -13.92
C LYS A 560 -16.63 -8.92 -15.16
N ALA A 561 -16.17 -8.44 -16.32
CA ALA A 561 -16.96 -8.49 -17.53
C ALA A 561 -16.17 -9.01 -18.73
N ALA A 562 -16.93 -9.53 -19.72
CA ALA A 562 -16.43 -9.76 -21.07
C ALA A 562 -17.57 -9.47 -22.06
N ILE A 563 -17.21 -9.05 -23.27
CA ILE A 563 -18.18 -8.73 -24.33
C ILE A 563 -17.76 -9.44 -25.60
N ASN A 564 -18.72 -10.09 -26.25
CA ASN A 564 -18.50 -10.62 -27.59
C ASN A 564 -19.61 -10.18 -28.56
N GLN A 565 -19.31 -10.22 -29.84
CA GLN A 565 -20.29 -10.02 -30.90
C GLN A 565 -20.84 -11.37 -31.34
N LEU A 566 -22.17 -11.48 -31.43
CA LEU A 566 -22.87 -12.67 -31.89
C LEU A 566 -22.90 -12.75 -33.43
N GLU A 567 -23.26 -13.90 -33.95
CA GLU A 567 -23.32 -14.15 -35.43
C GLU A 567 -24.26 -13.20 -36.17
N ASP A 568 -25.32 -12.74 -35.49
CA ASP A 568 -26.28 -11.78 -36.06
C ASP A 568 -25.85 -10.31 -35.96
N GLY A 569 -24.67 -10.05 -35.41
CA GLY A 569 -24.11 -8.71 -35.21
C GLY A 569 -24.54 -8.02 -33.93
N SER A 570 -25.42 -8.62 -33.10
CA SER A 570 -25.73 -8.12 -31.76
C SER A 570 -24.58 -8.41 -30.78
N TYR A 571 -24.65 -7.83 -29.57
CA TYR A 571 -23.62 -7.99 -28.56
C TYR A 571 -24.13 -8.78 -27.37
N ARG A 572 -23.27 -9.66 -26.84
CA ARG A 572 -23.49 -10.33 -25.56
C ARG A 572 -22.54 -9.76 -24.54
N ILE A 573 -23.08 -9.21 -23.44
CA ILE A 573 -22.32 -8.81 -22.26
C ILE A 573 -22.42 -9.93 -21.25
N MET A 574 -21.28 -10.43 -20.80
CA MET A 574 -21.16 -11.43 -19.74
C MET A 574 -20.58 -10.77 -18.50
N LEU A 575 -21.15 -11.09 -17.35
CA LEU A 575 -20.68 -10.68 -16.04
C LEU A 575 -20.32 -11.90 -15.22
N SER A 576 -19.21 -11.86 -14.53
CA SER A 576 -18.75 -12.92 -13.65
C SER A 576 -18.49 -12.43 -12.24
N ASP A 577 -18.82 -13.26 -11.29
CA ASP A 577 -18.53 -13.11 -9.87
C ASP A 577 -18.23 -14.49 -9.31
N THR A 578 -18.00 -14.62 -8.00
CA THR A 578 -17.70 -15.89 -7.35
C THR A 578 -18.69 -16.99 -7.74
N GLY A 579 -18.21 -17.94 -8.54
CA GLY A 579 -18.94 -19.15 -8.94
C GLY A 579 -20.10 -18.93 -9.91
N LYS A 580 -20.29 -17.74 -10.49
CA LYS A 580 -21.40 -17.43 -11.38
C LYS A 580 -20.98 -16.65 -12.61
N VAL A 581 -21.67 -16.92 -13.71
CA VAL A 581 -21.61 -16.09 -14.93
C VAL A 581 -23.03 -15.80 -15.35
N SER A 582 -23.34 -14.50 -15.55
CA SER A 582 -24.62 -14.04 -16.09
C SER A 582 -24.39 -13.32 -17.41
N TYR A 583 -25.32 -13.40 -18.34
CA TYR A 583 -25.21 -12.73 -19.64
C TYR A 583 -26.51 -12.08 -20.11
N THR A 584 -26.36 -11.06 -20.96
CA THR A 584 -27.45 -10.36 -21.65
C THR A 584 -27.15 -10.21 -23.13
N ASP A 585 -28.17 -10.33 -23.95
CA ASP A 585 -28.09 -10.14 -25.40
C ASP A 585 -28.84 -8.83 -25.84
N ASP A 586 -29.32 -8.05 -24.86
CA ASP A 586 -30.19 -6.86 -25.07
C ASP A 586 -29.77 -5.69 -24.16
N PHE A 587 -28.44 -5.53 -23.91
CA PHE A 587 -27.87 -4.49 -23.07
C PHE A 587 -28.54 -4.37 -21.69
N GLY A 588 -28.77 -5.51 -21.02
CA GLY A 588 -29.28 -5.56 -19.65
C GLY A 588 -30.81 -5.48 -19.52
N ALA A 589 -31.58 -5.39 -20.59
CA ALA A 589 -33.04 -5.45 -20.48
C ALA A 589 -33.48 -6.79 -19.89
N THR A 590 -32.79 -7.88 -20.27
CA THR A 590 -32.99 -9.22 -19.67
C THR A 590 -31.65 -9.90 -19.41
N TRP A 591 -31.58 -10.65 -18.29
CA TRP A 591 -30.41 -11.41 -17.93
C TRP A 591 -30.68 -12.91 -17.84
N LYS A 592 -29.72 -13.71 -18.21
CA LYS A 592 -29.71 -15.17 -18.15
C LYS A 592 -28.47 -15.63 -17.38
N GLU A 593 -28.56 -16.75 -16.68
CA GLU A 593 -27.40 -17.39 -16.04
C GLU A 593 -26.79 -18.41 -17.00
N ALA A 594 -25.46 -18.37 -17.15
CA ALA A 594 -24.73 -19.36 -17.93
C ALA A 594 -24.62 -20.68 -17.17
N SER A 595 -24.57 -21.79 -17.89
CA SER A 595 -24.41 -23.12 -17.31
C SER A 595 -22.91 -23.42 -17.14
N LEU A 596 -22.45 -23.64 -15.92
CA LEU A 596 -21.08 -24.06 -15.62
C LEU A 596 -21.05 -25.55 -15.29
N SER A 597 -20.14 -26.30 -15.90
CA SER A 597 -19.99 -27.75 -15.65
C SER A 597 -19.25 -28.06 -14.35
N ASP A 598 -18.57 -27.09 -13.74
CA ASP A 598 -17.86 -27.23 -12.48
C ASP A 598 -18.12 -25.99 -11.62
N SER A 599 -17.88 -26.09 -10.31
CA SER A 599 -18.00 -24.95 -9.40
C SER A 599 -16.67 -24.24 -9.27
N LEU A 600 -16.72 -22.91 -9.13
CA LEU A 600 -15.57 -22.07 -8.78
C LEU A 600 -15.83 -21.37 -7.44
N SER A 601 -14.79 -21.16 -6.68
CA SER A 601 -14.84 -20.48 -5.37
C SER A 601 -14.21 -19.08 -5.41
N SER A 602 -13.59 -18.74 -6.54
CA SER A 602 -13.02 -17.43 -6.82
C SER A 602 -13.91 -16.63 -7.75
N ASP A 603 -13.57 -15.37 -7.92
CA ASP A 603 -13.94 -14.59 -9.08
C ASP A 603 -13.52 -15.33 -10.35
N ILE A 604 -14.35 -15.27 -11.36
CA ILE A 604 -14.12 -15.94 -12.63
C ILE A 604 -13.57 -14.90 -13.62
N TRP A 605 -12.35 -15.13 -14.09
CA TRP A 605 -11.83 -14.29 -15.17
C TRP A 605 -12.34 -14.81 -16.51
N LEU A 606 -12.96 -13.92 -17.28
CA LEU A 606 -13.49 -14.22 -18.61
C LEU A 606 -12.61 -13.58 -19.69
N CYS A 607 -12.34 -14.32 -20.77
CA CYS A 607 -11.67 -13.80 -21.95
C CYS A 607 -12.38 -14.31 -23.21
N VAL A 608 -12.76 -13.38 -24.09
CA VAL A 608 -13.31 -13.71 -25.42
C VAL A 608 -12.19 -13.93 -26.40
N ASP A 609 -12.27 -14.97 -27.21
CA ASP A 609 -11.36 -15.16 -28.34
C ASP A 609 -11.62 -14.04 -29.37
N ALA A 610 -10.61 -13.20 -29.60
CA ALA A 610 -10.76 -12.02 -30.45
C ALA A 610 -10.99 -12.34 -31.93
N GLU A 611 -10.48 -13.48 -32.41
CA GLU A 611 -10.57 -13.91 -33.80
C GLU A 611 -11.74 -14.87 -34.03
N ASN A 612 -12.18 -15.59 -32.98
CA ASN A 612 -13.33 -16.47 -33.04
C ASN A 612 -14.25 -16.28 -31.83
N PRO A 613 -15.10 -15.24 -31.81
CA PRO A 613 -15.85 -14.80 -30.63
C PRO A 613 -16.90 -15.80 -30.11
N GLN A 614 -17.16 -16.92 -30.84
CA GLN A 614 -17.97 -17.99 -30.27
C GLN A 614 -17.26 -18.70 -29.10
N TYR A 615 -15.92 -18.62 -29.02
CA TYR A 615 -15.17 -19.16 -27.90
C TYR A 615 -14.97 -18.12 -26.80
N VAL A 616 -15.26 -18.56 -25.58
CA VAL A 616 -15.03 -17.78 -24.35
C VAL A 616 -14.32 -18.67 -23.33
N TYR A 617 -13.27 -18.15 -22.75
CA TYR A 617 -12.45 -18.84 -21.75
C TYR A 617 -12.82 -18.31 -20.36
N ALA A 618 -12.98 -19.22 -19.40
CA ALA A 618 -13.25 -18.92 -18.00
C ALA A 618 -12.18 -19.58 -17.13
N TYR A 619 -11.47 -18.78 -16.34
CA TYR A 619 -10.39 -19.23 -15.47
C TYR A 619 -10.60 -18.77 -14.05
N GLY A 620 -10.35 -19.65 -13.10
CA GLY A 620 -10.47 -19.40 -11.68
C GLY A 620 -10.05 -20.63 -10.88
N TYR A 621 -10.30 -20.60 -9.58
CA TYR A 621 -10.01 -21.76 -8.73
C TYR A 621 -11.25 -22.24 -7.98
N TYR A 622 -11.20 -23.49 -7.60
CA TYR A 622 -12.09 -24.13 -6.64
C TYR A 622 -11.30 -24.51 -5.39
N TYR A 623 -11.86 -24.25 -4.21
CA TYR A 623 -11.38 -24.85 -2.98
C TYR A 623 -12.55 -25.22 -2.07
N ASN A 624 -12.37 -26.31 -1.35
CA ASN A 624 -13.29 -26.70 -0.30
C ASN A 624 -12.79 -26.09 1.01
N GLN A 625 -13.40 -24.99 1.44
CA GLN A 625 -13.00 -24.24 2.62
C GLN A 625 -12.82 -25.09 3.87
N TYR A 626 -13.68 -26.09 4.08
CA TYR A 626 -13.59 -26.98 5.25
C TYR A 626 -12.31 -27.82 5.23
N TYR A 627 -11.93 -28.36 4.06
CA TYR A 627 -10.75 -29.21 3.93
C TYR A 627 -9.48 -28.39 3.80
N PHE A 628 -9.53 -27.25 3.16
CA PHE A 628 -8.36 -26.42 2.89
C PHE A 628 -7.76 -25.86 4.20
N TYR A 629 -8.58 -25.29 5.09
CA TYR A 629 -8.09 -24.72 6.37
C TYR A 629 -7.98 -25.74 7.51
N SER A 630 -8.61 -26.91 7.41
CA SER A 630 -8.62 -27.89 8.50
C SER A 630 -7.72 -29.10 8.30
N LYS A 631 -7.15 -29.27 7.09
CA LYS A 631 -6.25 -30.39 6.77
C LYS A 631 -4.97 -29.90 6.08
N PRO A 632 -3.80 -30.11 6.71
CA PRO A 632 -2.50 -29.84 6.08
C PRO A 632 -2.21 -30.65 4.81
N SER A 633 -3.11 -31.54 4.42
CA SER A 633 -3.01 -32.43 3.26
C SER A 633 -4.13 -32.21 2.24
N ALA A 634 -4.49 -30.95 1.96
CA ALA A 634 -5.39 -30.65 0.85
C ALA A 634 -4.81 -31.21 -0.46
N THR A 635 -5.65 -31.89 -1.22
CA THR A 635 -5.27 -32.49 -2.51
C THR A 635 -5.82 -31.66 -3.66
N ILE A 636 -5.39 -31.94 -4.89
CA ILE A 636 -5.94 -31.31 -6.10
C ILE A 636 -7.48 -31.45 -6.22
N ASP A 637 -8.07 -32.45 -5.57
CA ASP A 637 -9.52 -32.61 -5.52
C ASP A 637 -10.18 -31.62 -4.56
N ASP A 638 -9.45 -31.15 -3.56
CA ASP A 638 -9.92 -30.22 -2.55
C ASP A 638 -9.69 -28.75 -2.92
N ALA A 639 -8.61 -28.47 -3.66
CA ALA A 639 -8.25 -27.13 -4.09
C ALA A 639 -7.45 -27.14 -5.41
N ARG A 640 -7.98 -26.50 -6.46
CA ARG A 640 -7.40 -26.56 -7.80
C ARG A 640 -7.72 -25.35 -8.66
N TYR A 641 -6.85 -25.03 -9.59
CA TYR A 641 -7.11 -24.11 -10.69
C TYR A 641 -7.86 -24.83 -11.82
N ILE A 642 -8.85 -24.18 -12.37
CA ILE A 642 -9.77 -24.73 -13.37
C ILE A 642 -9.86 -23.81 -14.58
N LEU A 643 -9.70 -24.41 -15.77
CA LEU A 643 -10.03 -23.81 -17.05
C LEU A 643 -11.32 -24.41 -17.59
N MET A 644 -12.31 -23.58 -17.85
CA MET A 644 -13.53 -23.91 -18.57
C MET A 644 -13.58 -23.15 -19.90
N VAL A 645 -14.19 -23.74 -20.90
CA VAL A 645 -14.36 -23.14 -22.23
C VAL A 645 -15.80 -23.27 -22.69
N SER A 646 -16.30 -22.17 -23.24
CA SER A 646 -17.55 -22.12 -23.99
C SER A 646 -17.26 -22.13 -25.50
N ASP A 647 -18.11 -22.79 -26.28
CA ASP A 647 -18.14 -22.75 -27.74
C ASP A 647 -19.52 -22.29 -28.27
N ASP A 648 -20.27 -21.60 -27.40
CA ASP A 648 -21.59 -21.06 -27.68
C ASP A 648 -21.75 -19.60 -27.16
N TYR A 649 -20.69 -18.81 -27.34
CA TYR A 649 -20.65 -17.39 -26.95
C TYR A 649 -20.83 -17.16 -25.43
N GLY A 650 -20.40 -18.10 -24.57
CA GLY A 650 -20.49 -17.97 -23.12
C GLY A 650 -21.84 -18.34 -22.50
N ALA A 651 -22.75 -19.02 -23.23
CA ALA A 651 -23.99 -19.52 -22.65
C ALA A 651 -23.79 -20.78 -21.82
N THR A 652 -22.86 -21.66 -22.23
CA THR A 652 -22.47 -22.84 -21.46
C THR A 652 -20.96 -22.99 -21.40
N PHE A 653 -20.43 -23.34 -20.22
CA PHE A 653 -19.02 -23.57 -20.01
C PHE A 653 -18.76 -25.02 -19.60
N SER A 654 -17.83 -25.67 -20.26
CA SER A 654 -17.39 -27.02 -19.93
C SER A 654 -15.94 -27.01 -19.44
N THR A 655 -15.68 -27.71 -18.35
CA THR A 655 -14.31 -27.92 -17.84
C THR A 655 -13.49 -28.63 -18.92
N LYS A 656 -12.42 -27.97 -19.34
CA LYS A 656 -11.46 -28.55 -20.27
C LYS A 656 -10.30 -29.19 -19.53
N GLN A 657 -9.84 -28.51 -18.47
CA GLN A 657 -8.65 -28.92 -17.74
C GLN A 657 -8.72 -28.47 -16.27
N THR A 658 -8.32 -29.38 -15.38
CA THR A 658 -7.75 -29.02 -14.09
C THR A 658 -6.27 -28.75 -14.33
N ILE A 659 -5.82 -27.53 -14.01
CA ILE A 659 -4.49 -27.07 -14.37
C ILE A 659 -3.46 -27.61 -13.38
N CYS A 660 -3.62 -27.26 -12.10
CA CYS A 660 -2.76 -27.71 -11.00
C CYS A 660 -3.50 -27.54 -9.68
N GLN A 661 -2.86 -27.90 -8.59
CA GLN A 661 -3.36 -27.63 -7.25
C GLN A 661 -3.36 -26.12 -7.00
N TYR A 662 -4.35 -25.61 -6.27
CA TYR A 662 -4.37 -24.25 -5.80
C TYR A 662 -3.39 -24.06 -4.63
N ASP A 663 -2.65 -22.98 -4.60
CA ASP A 663 -1.53 -22.71 -3.70
C ASP A 663 -1.72 -21.52 -2.74
N GLU A 664 -2.93 -20.97 -2.64
CA GLU A 664 -3.21 -19.74 -1.88
C GLU A 664 -2.38 -18.51 -2.31
N CYS A 665 -1.71 -18.58 -3.46
CA CYS A 665 -1.05 -17.43 -4.01
C CYS A 665 -2.08 -16.35 -4.35
N ASP A 666 -1.83 -15.15 -3.85
CA ASP A 666 -2.61 -13.96 -4.21
C ASP A 666 -2.28 -13.59 -5.66
N ASN A 667 -2.95 -14.23 -6.60
CA ASN A 667 -2.73 -13.98 -8.02
C ASN A 667 -3.94 -13.33 -8.69
N ALA A 668 -3.67 -12.50 -9.68
CA ALA A 668 -4.68 -11.94 -10.55
C ALA A 668 -4.93 -12.92 -11.70
N PHE A 669 -6.11 -13.54 -11.71
CA PHE A 669 -6.52 -14.59 -12.66
C PHE A 669 -6.73 -14.06 -14.08
N ARG A 670 -5.70 -13.44 -14.67
CA ARG A 670 -5.80 -12.92 -16.02
C ARG A 670 -5.43 -14.00 -17.04
N ILE A 671 -6.12 -13.95 -18.17
CA ILE A 671 -5.80 -14.71 -19.37
C ILE A 671 -5.04 -13.79 -20.30
N ALA A 672 -3.80 -14.12 -20.58
CA ALA A 672 -2.95 -13.39 -21.53
C ALA A 672 -3.16 -13.96 -22.93
N TYR A 673 -3.98 -13.30 -23.74
CA TYR A 673 -4.36 -13.72 -25.09
C TYR A 673 -3.22 -13.58 -26.09
N LEU A 674 -2.94 -14.65 -26.85
CA LEU A 674 -1.88 -14.69 -27.85
C LEU A 674 -2.40 -14.63 -29.29
N GLY A 675 -3.52 -15.28 -29.56
CA GLY A 675 -4.14 -15.39 -30.87
C GLY A 675 -5.28 -16.41 -30.88
N GLU A 676 -5.82 -16.73 -32.05
CA GLU A 676 -6.96 -17.62 -32.20
C GLU A 676 -6.75 -18.97 -31.49
N GLY A 677 -7.53 -19.25 -30.46
CA GLY A 677 -7.47 -20.49 -29.67
C GLY A 677 -6.22 -20.63 -28.80
N GLU A 678 -5.42 -19.57 -28.64
CA GLU A 678 -4.13 -19.61 -27.97
C GLU A 678 -3.98 -18.51 -26.92
N PHE A 679 -3.54 -18.88 -25.70
CA PHE A 679 -3.35 -17.97 -24.58
C PHE A 679 -2.45 -18.55 -23.50
N VAL A 680 -2.03 -17.74 -22.54
CA VAL A 680 -1.29 -18.16 -21.34
C VAL A 680 -2.08 -17.80 -20.08
N ILE A 681 -1.99 -18.65 -19.05
CA ILE A 681 -2.59 -18.42 -17.73
C ILE A 681 -1.52 -18.48 -16.65
N ALA A 682 -1.62 -17.58 -15.67
CA ALA A 682 -0.79 -17.58 -14.47
C ALA A 682 -1.35 -18.57 -13.44
N ALA A 683 -0.48 -19.25 -12.70
CA ALA A 683 -0.85 -20.23 -11.67
C ALA A 683 0.03 -20.13 -10.42
N GLY A 684 0.35 -18.90 -9.98
CA GLY A 684 1.09 -18.61 -8.76
C GLY A 684 2.45 -19.33 -8.72
N TRP A 685 2.72 -20.04 -7.66
CA TRP A 685 3.94 -20.83 -7.46
C TRP A 685 4.05 -22.06 -8.37
N TYR A 686 2.97 -22.41 -9.07
CA TYR A 686 3.03 -23.44 -10.12
C TYR A 686 3.47 -22.89 -11.48
N GLY A 687 3.81 -21.58 -11.55
CA GLY A 687 4.31 -20.92 -12.75
C GLY A 687 3.18 -20.53 -13.70
N ALA A 688 3.37 -20.78 -15.00
CA ALA A 688 2.40 -20.45 -16.04
C ALA A 688 2.15 -21.63 -16.98
N TYR A 689 1.01 -21.61 -17.68
CA TYR A 689 0.61 -22.66 -18.60
C TYR A 689 0.20 -22.07 -19.94
N HIS A 690 0.79 -22.57 -21.02
CA HIS A 690 0.43 -22.25 -22.39
C HIS A 690 -0.73 -23.16 -22.83
N VAL A 691 -1.79 -22.55 -23.30
CA VAL A 691 -3.02 -23.20 -23.72
C VAL A 691 -3.21 -22.99 -25.21
N THR A 692 -3.48 -24.07 -25.94
CA THR A 692 -3.69 -24.07 -27.39
C THR A 692 -4.91 -24.89 -27.79
N ASP A 693 -5.31 -24.81 -29.06
CA ASP A 693 -6.44 -25.55 -29.65
C ASP A 693 -7.74 -25.35 -28.82
N TYR A 694 -8.03 -24.06 -28.45
CA TYR A 694 -9.23 -23.69 -27.69
C TYR A 694 -9.35 -24.46 -26.36
N GLY A 695 -8.28 -24.56 -25.61
CA GLY A 695 -8.25 -25.19 -24.29
C GLY A 695 -8.09 -26.73 -24.31
N LYS A 696 -7.89 -27.36 -25.45
CA LYS A 696 -7.70 -28.82 -25.53
C LYS A 696 -6.29 -29.24 -25.13
N THR A 697 -5.30 -28.43 -25.39
CA THR A 697 -3.91 -28.68 -25.04
C THR A 697 -3.46 -27.63 -24.01
N VAL A 698 -2.95 -28.09 -22.87
CA VAL A 698 -2.39 -27.28 -21.81
C VAL A 698 -0.99 -27.78 -21.50
N THR A 699 0.00 -26.90 -21.63
CA THR A 699 1.40 -27.25 -21.44
C THR A 699 2.01 -26.27 -20.42
N LYS A 700 2.63 -26.81 -19.37
CA LYS A 700 3.38 -25.99 -18.43
C LYS A 700 4.54 -25.32 -19.15
N LEU A 701 4.74 -24.02 -18.89
CA LEU A 701 5.93 -23.29 -19.31
C LEU A 701 7.04 -23.52 -18.28
N ASP A 702 8.07 -24.29 -18.69
CA ASP A 702 9.25 -24.53 -17.83
C ASP A 702 10.09 -23.25 -17.65
N SER A 703 9.83 -22.21 -18.43
CA SER A 703 10.43 -20.89 -18.39
C SER A 703 9.81 -19.94 -17.35
N VAL A 704 8.87 -20.41 -16.53
CA VAL A 704 8.23 -19.61 -15.49
C VAL A 704 8.14 -20.40 -14.19
N SER A 705 8.83 -19.93 -13.16
CA SER A 705 8.81 -20.54 -11.83
C SER A 705 7.70 -19.96 -10.93
N TYR A 706 7.41 -18.66 -11.07
CA TYR A 706 6.37 -17.96 -10.33
C TYR A 706 5.66 -16.96 -11.23
N ALA A 707 4.33 -16.96 -11.24
CA ALA A 707 3.52 -16.02 -12.00
C ALA A 707 2.39 -15.48 -11.12
N LYS A 708 2.55 -14.24 -10.60
CA LYS A 708 1.48 -13.58 -9.85
C LYS A 708 0.40 -13.07 -10.80
N THR A 709 0.80 -12.44 -11.89
CA THR A 709 -0.11 -12.03 -12.97
C THR A 709 0.59 -12.00 -14.31
N MET A 710 -0.19 -12.07 -15.38
CA MET A 710 0.30 -11.97 -16.74
C MET A 710 -0.61 -11.06 -17.57
N GLY A 711 0.01 -10.30 -18.45
CA GLY A 711 -0.67 -9.45 -19.41
C GLY A 711 -0.19 -9.68 -20.83
N TYR A 712 -0.88 -9.08 -21.78
CA TYR A 712 -0.49 -9.11 -23.19
C TYR A 712 -0.66 -7.75 -23.83
N GLY A 713 0.06 -7.49 -24.92
CA GLY A 713 0.05 -6.23 -25.65
C GLY A 713 0.41 -6.42 -27.11
N ALA A 714 0.60 -5.30 -27.81
CA ALA A 714 0.95 -5.30 -29.23
C ALA A 714 2.12 -6.22 -29.54
N PRO A 715 2.09 -6.95 -30.67
CA PRO A 715 3.19 -7.77 -31.10
C PRO A 715 4.42 -6.95 -31.49
N GLU A 716 5.62 -7.51 -31.37
CA GLU A 716 6.87 -6.87 -31.82
C GLU A 716 6.83 -6.49 -33.30
N LYS A 717 6.11 -7.28 -34.10
CA LYS A 717 5.95 -7.08 -35.55
C LYS A 717 4.50 -7.24 -35.94
N GLU A 718 4.01 -6.42 -36.86
CA GLU A 718 2.66 -6.51 -37.38
C GLU A 718 2.34 -7.96 -37.86
N GLY A 719 1.23 -8.50 -37.37
CA GLY A 719 0.82 -9.89 -37.66
C GLY A 719 1.61 -10.97 -36.91
N GLY A 720 2.46 -10.59 -35.96
CA GLY A 720 3.13 -11.51 -35.04
C GLY A 720 2.22 -11.93 -33.87
N VAL A 721 2.75 -12.79 -33.01
CA VAL A 721 2.11 -13.19 -31.74
C VAL A 721 2.13 -11.98 -30.80
N ASN A 722 1.05 -11.78 -30.04
CA ASN A 722 1.00 -10.76 -29.01
C ASN A 722 2.17 -10.92 -28.03
N SER A 723 2.75 -9.82 -27.61
CA SER A 723 3.77 -9.81 -26.57
C SER A 723 3.14 -10.22 -25.22
N LEU A 724 3.89 -10.94 -24.41
CA LEU A 724 3.49 -11.28 -23.04
C LEU A 724 4.30 -10.47 -22.05
N TYR A 725 3.65 -10.06 -20.97
CA TYR A 725 4.26 -9.48 -19.80
C TYR A 725 3.99 -10.37 -18.59
N LEU A 726 5.02 -10.70 -17.84
CA LEU A 726 4.96 -11.47 -16.60
C LEU A 726 5.30 -10.56 -15.44
N TRP A 727 4.47 -10.52 -14.40
CA TRP A 727 4.92 -10.12 -13.09
C TRP A 727 5.10 -11.35 -12.23
N GLY A 728 6.35 -11.70 -11.97
CA GLY A 728 6.75 -12.94 -11.35
C GLY A 728 8.23 -13.21 -11.52
N GLN A 729 8.59 -14.48 -11.66
CA GLN A 729 9.97 -14.97 -11.81
C GLN A 729 10.05 -15.99 -12.95
N PRO A 730 10.85 -15.77 -13.98
CA PRO A 730 11.15 -16.82 -14.97
C PRO A 730 11.82 -18.03 -14.33
N THR A 731 12.86 -17.82 -13.56
CA THR A 731 13.52 -18.88 -12.77
C THR A 731 13.49 -18.55 -11.29
N SER A 732 13.72 -19.52 -10.42
CA SER A 732 13.78 -19.27 -8.96
C SER A 732 14.99 -18.43 -8.53
N GLU A 733 15.93 -18.18 -9.44
CA GLU A 733 17.12 -17.35 -9.19
C GLU A 733 16.92 -15.90 -9.66
N ASP A 734 15.92 -15.66 -10.53
CA ASP A 734 15.58 -14.31 -10.97
C ASP A 734 14.82 -13.55 -9.88
N PRO A 735 14.96 -12.21 -9.77
CA PRO A 735 14.14 -11.42 -8.87
C PRO A 735 12.67 -11.42 -9.31
N VAL A 736 11.76 -11.15 -8.38
CA VAL A 736 10.36 -10.84 -8.72
C VAL A 736 10.34 -9.48 -9.42
N GLY A 737 9.70 -9.40 -10.57
CA GLY A 737 9.64 -8.16 -11.35
C GLY A 737 8.83 -8.33 -12.62
N VAL A 738 8.94 -7.34 -13.51
CA VAL A 738 8.27 -7.35 -14.81
C VAL A 738 9.21 -7.88 -15.89
N TYR A 739 8.73 -8.86 -16.65
CA TYR A 739 9.46 -9.50 -17.73
C TYR A 739 8.65 -9.48 -19.03
N LEU A 740 9.35 -9.34 -20.17
CA LEU A 740 8.79 -9.34 -21.52
C LEU A 740 9.14 -10.63 -22.25
N SER A 741 8.17 -11.23 -22.93
CA SER A 741 8.35 -12.31 -23.90
C SER A 741 7.70 -11.96 -25.23
N THR A 742 8.37 -12.30 -26.34
CA THR A 742 7.87 -12.14 -27.73
C THR A 742 7.72 -13.49 -28.46
N ASP A 743 7.82 -14.60 -27.72
CA ASP A 743 7.82 -15.97 -28.25
C ASP A 743 6.87 -16.90 -27.48
N ALA A 744 5.69 -16.37 -27.10
CA ALA A 744 4.66 -17.10 -26.36
C ALA A 744 5.14 -17.67 -25.00
N GLY A 745 6.00 -16.93 -24.31
CA GLY A 745 6.50 -17.30 -22.99
C GLY A 745 7.61 -18.34 -22.99
N GLN A 746 8.23 -18.67 -24.13
CA GLN A 746 9.34 -19.60 -24.17
C GLN A 746 10.62 -19.01 -23.59
N THR A 747 10.86 -17.72 -23.84
CA THR A 747 11.97 -16.97 -23.27
C THR A 747 11.51 -15.62 -22.74
N TRP A 748 12.22 -15.12 -21.74
CA TRP A 748 11.90 -13.88 -21.05
C TRP A 748 13.08 -12.92 -21.05
N LYS A 749 12.79 -11.63 -20.97
CA LYS A 749 13.75 -10.55 -20.81
C LYS A 749 13.35 -9.73 -19.60
N ALA A 750 14.29 -9.44 -18.72
CA ALA A 750 14.04 -8.59 -17.57
C ALA A 750 13.72 -7.17 -18.08
N PHE A 751 12.49 -6.76 -17.88
CA PHE A 751 11.94 -5.50 -18.36
C PHE A 751 12.05 -4.41 -17.30
N ASN A 752 11.65 -4.73 -16.07
CA ASN A 752 11.90 -3.92 -14.88
C ASN A 752 11.93 -4.84 -13.65
N VAL A 753 13.13 -5.08 -13.12
CA VAL A 753 13.37 -6.01 -11.99
C VAL A 753 14.18 -5.36 -10.88
N SER A 754 14.62 -4.11 -11.06
CA SER A 754 15.39 -3.36 -10.07
C SER A 754 14.53 -2.56 -9.10
N ASN A 755 13.22 -2.80 -9.10
CA ASN A 755 12.22 -2.10 -8.28
C ASN A 755 12.14 -0.58 -8.53
N THR A 756 12.38 -0.16 -9.77
CA THR A 756 12.28 1.24 -10.20
C THR A 756 10.97 1.51 -10.95
N TYR A 757 9.92 0.80 -10.60
CA TYR A 757 8.63 0.91 -11.30
C TYR A 757 7.63 1.89 -10.64
N GLY A 758 8.12 2.80 -9.76
CA GLY A 758 7.26 3.86 -9.24
C GLY A 758 6.32 3.43 -8.11
N GLY A 759 6.64 2.33 -7.41
CA GLY A 759 5.90 1.84 -6.26
C GLY A 759 5.55 0.36 -6.35
N PRO A 760 5.32 -0.30 -5.20
CA PRO A 760 5.06 -1.73 -5.15
C PRO A 760 3.75 -2.08 -5.87
N GLY A 761 3.82 -3.03 -6.78
CA GLY A 761 2.67 -3.57 -7.49
C GLY A 761 1.71 -4.29 -6.54
N ASN A 762 0.41 -4.25 -6.81
CA ASN A 762 -0.60 -4.95 -6.02
C ASN A 762 -1.14 -6.20 -6.69
N GLY A 763 -0.84 -6.41 -7.98
CA GLY A 763 -1.25 -7.57 -8.74
C GLY A 763 -2.68 -7.55 -9.26
N ASN A 764 -3.41 -6.45 -9.13
CA ASN A 764 -4.76 -6.37 -9.68
C ASN A 764 -4.73 -6.48 -11.20
N PHE A 765 -3.72 -5.88 -11.85
CA PHE A 765 -3.50 -6.06 -13.28
C PHE A 765 -2.06 -5.82 -13.73
N LEU A 766 -1.73 -6.43 -14.85
CA LEU A 766 -0.60 -6.12 -15.71
C LEU A 766 -1.13 -6.15 -17.16
N VAL A 767 -1.15 -5.00 -17.84
CA VAL A 767 -1.80 -4.85 -19.14
C VAL A 767 -0.83 -4.26 -20.15
N GLY A 768 -0.48 -5.02 -21.18
CA GLY A 768 0.31 -4.52 -22.29
C GLY A 768 -0.50 -3.56 -23.16
N ASP A 769 0.14 -2.52 -23.68
CA ASP A 769 -0.50 -1.60 -24.62
C ASP A 769 -0.74 -2.31 -25.97
N MET A 770 -1.99 -2.28 -26.44
CA MET A 770 -2.39 -2.93 -27.71
C MET A 770 -2.00 -2.12 -28.95
N ASN A 771 -1.53 -0.90 -28.77
CA ASN A 771 -1.17 0.02 -29.86
C ASN A 771 0.34 0.27 -29.94
N THR A 772 1.07 0.03 -28.85
CA THR A 772 2.51 0.32 -28.73
C THR A 772 3.22 -0.90 -28.16
N PHE A 773 3.99 -1.58 -29.00
CA PHE A 773 4.86 -2.67 -28.55
C PHE A 773 5.85 -2.16 -27.50
N GLY A 774 6.09 -2.97 -26.46
CA GLY A 774 7.04 -2.62 -25.41
C GLY A 774 6.50 -1.65 -24.37
N THR A 775 5.20 -1.37 -24.36
CA THR A 775 4.55 -0.58 -23.31
C THR A 775 3.63 -1.48 -22.47
N VAL A 776 3.71 -1.35 -21.15
CA VAL A 776 2.88 -2.09 -20.18
C VAL A 776 2.45 -1.18 -19.04
N TYR A 777 1.24 -1.42 -18.53
CA TYR A 777 0.65 -0.75 -17.39
C TYR A 777 0.50 -1.73 -16.23
N MET A 778 0.83 -1.29 -15.01
CA MET A 778 0.75 -2.10 -13.81
C MET A 778 0.04 -1.33 -12.70
N SER A 779 -0.85 -2.02 -11.99
CA SER A 779 -1.46 -1.50 -10.76
C SER A 779 -0.45 -1.52 -9.61
N THR A 780 -0.50 -0.47 -8.76
CA THR A 780 0.26 -0.39 -7.52
C THR A 780 -0.64 -0.48 -6.29
N VAL A 781 -0.06 -0.51 -5.12
CA VAL A 781 -0.83 -0.54 -3.86
C VAL A 781 -1.55 0.79 -3.61
N GLY A 782 -0.88 1.90 -3.79
CA GLY A 782 -1.43 3.23 -3.54
C GLY A 782 -0.65 4.34 -4.25
N CYS A 783 0.12 3.99 -5.30
CA CYS A 783 0.88 4.95 -6.10
C CYS A 783 0.36 5.04 -7.55
N GLY A 784 -0.95 4.85 -7.74
CA GLY A 784 -1.59 4.96 -9.04
C GLY A 784 -1.30 3.79 -9.99
N ILE A 785 -1.29 4.08 -11.28
CA ILE A 785 -0.99 3.15 -12.37
C ILE A 785 0.37 3.49 -12.94
N VAL A 786 1.32 2.59 -12.79
CA VAL A 786 2.64 2.74 -13.37
C VAL A 786 2.63 2.29 -14.82
N TRP A 787 3.25 3.05 -15.69
CA TRP A 787 3.57 2.63 -17.06
C TRP A 787 5.08 2.41 -17.21
N MET A 788 5.44 1.41 -17.99
CA MET A 788 6.80 1.09 -18.38
C MET A 788 6.82 0.97 -19.90
N SER A 789 7.78 1.59 -20.56
CA SER A 789 7.82 1.64 -22.01
C SER A 789 9.25 1.53 -22.54
N LEU A 790 9.47 0.70 -23.55
CA LEU A 790 10.75 0.70 -24.25
C LEU A 790 11.02 2.07 -24.86
N GLU A 791 12.24 2.54 -24.73
CA GLU A 791 12.73 3.73 -25.43
C GLU A 791 12.63 3.58 -26.95
N GLU A 792 12.49 4.70 -27.67
CA GLU A 792 12.45 4.66 -29.13
C GLU A 792 13.76 4.12 -29.70
N GLY A 793 13.67 3.03 -30.47
CA GLY A 793 14.82 2.35 -31.07
C GLY A 793 15.54 1.37 -30.15
N ALA A 794 14.94 0.99 -29.04
CA ALA A 794 15.46 -0.05 -28.14
C ALA A 794 15.77 -1.35 -28.89
N ASP A 795 16.93 -1.94 -28.64
CA ASP A 795 17.35 -3.22 -29.20
C ASP A 795 17.12 -4.37 -28.19
N ILE A 796 16.01 -5.06 -28.32
CA ILE A 796 15.70 -6.23 -27.50
C ILE A 796 16.35 -7.53 -28.01
N GLY A 797 17.09 -7.51 -29.12
CA GLY A 797 17.78 -8.67 -29.71
C GLY A 797 19.22 -8.85 -29.28
N ASN A 798 19.89 -7.79 -28.87
CA ASN A 798 21.30 -7.79 -28.47
C ASN A 798 21.46 -7.77 -26.94
N THR A 799 21.38 -8.92 -26.33
CA THR A 799 21.61 -9.03 -24.89
C THR A 799 23.07 -9.38 -24.63
N ASP A 800 23.89 -8.40 -24.32
CA ASP A 800 25.15 -8.64 -23.62
C ASP A 800 24.81 -9.19 -22.21
N VAL A 801 25.17 -10.45 -22.01
CA VAL A 801 25.10 -11.07 -20.67
C VAL A 801 26.15 -10.35 -19.79
N THR A 802 25.78 -9.24 -19.23
CA THR A 802 26.60 -8.58 -18.23
C THR A 802 26.20 -9.14 -16.87
N THR A 803 27.02 -10.02 -16.35
CA THR A 803 26.96 -10.44 -14.94
C THR A 803 27.20 -9.20 -14.08
N THR A 804 26.12 -8.52 -13.71
CA THR A 804 26.20 -7.36 -12.82
C THR A 804 26.32 -7.87 -11.39
N THR A 805 27.57 -8.04 -10.94
CA THR A 805 27.87 -8.04 -9.51
C THR A 805 27.60 -6.61 -9.05
N THR A 806 26.49 -6.40 -8.39
CA THR A 806 26.11 -5.09 -7.85
C THR A 806 27.09 -4.75 -6.72
N THR A 807 28.17 -4.07 -7.07
CA THR A 807 28.97 -3.34 -6.08
C THR A 807 28.41 -1.90 -6.14
N ALA A 808 27.76 -1.51 -5.08
CA ALA A 808 27.31 -0.14 -4.90
C ALA A 808 28.50 0.81 -5.08
N THR A 809 28.51 1.54 -6.18
CA THR A 809 29.54 2.55 -6.43
C THR A 809 28.95 3.91 -6.10
N THR A 810 29.22 4.35 -4.90
CA THR A 810 29.03 5.73 -4.48
C THR A 810 29.91 6.63 -5.34
N THR A 811 29.31 7.43 -6.19
CA THR A 811 30.02 8.43 -6.99
C THR A 811 30.22 9.69 -6.16
N THR A 812 31.31 9.73 -5.42
CA THR A 812 31.77 10.94 -4.74
C THR A 812 32.61 11.75 -5.71
N THR A 813 32.16 12.90 -6.10
CA THR A 813 32.95 13.89 -6.83
C THR A 813 33.95 14.57 -5.86
N SER A 814 35.15 14.09 -5.81
CA SER A 814 36.23 14.74 -5.01
C SER A 814 37.07 15.63 -5.89
N LYS A 815 37.15 16.87 -5.48
CA LYS A 815 38.16 17.84 -5.93
C LYS A 815 39.56 17.39 -5.47
N THR A 816 40.43 17.24 -6.44
CA THR A 816 41.83 16.87 -6.26
C THR A 816 42.63 17.96 -5.54
N THR A 817 43.31 17.58 -4.46
CA THR A 817 44.54 18.27 -4.04
C THR A 817 45.60 17.22 -3.75
N ALA A 818 46.68 17.28 -4.51
CA ALA A 818 47.79 16.37 -4.41
C ALA A 818 48.68 16.70 -3.22
N THR A 819 49.08 15.68 -2.48
CA THR A 819 50.34 15.73 -1.73
C THR A 819 50.95 14.33 -1.60
N THR A 820 52.14 14.21 -2.07
CA THR A 820 53.04 13.06 -2.07
C THR A 820 53.52 12.70 -0.66
N SER A 821 53.62 11.43 -0.31
CA SER A 821 54.90 10.75 0.07
C SER A 821 54.73 9.35 0.69
N LYS A 822 55.48 8.49 0.11
CA LYS A 822 56.41 7.50 0.66
C LYS A 822 55.90 6.18 1.24
N THR A 823 56.31 5.21 0.48
CA THR A 823 56.48 3.77 0.67
C THR A 823 57.17 3.37 1.96
N THR A 824 56.71 2.28 2.62
CA THR A 824 57.67 1.30 3.18
C THR A 824 56.98 -0.07 3.21
N ALA A 825 57.59 -1.03 2.53
CA ALA A 825 57.29 -2.45 2.57
C ALA A 825 57.93 -3.12 3.76
N THR A 826 57.26 -4.10 4.37
CA THR A 826 57.99 -5.13 5.14
C THR A 826 57.32 -6.48 5.03
N THR A 827 58.11 -7.40 4.56
CA THR A 827 57.85 -8.82 4.31
C THR A 827 57.96 -9.68 5.57
N GLY A 828 57.27 -10.84 5.53
CA GLY A 828 57.72 -12.09 6.18
C GLY A 828 56.78 -12.57 7.27
N LYS A 829 56.37 -13.78 7.42
CA LYS A 829 56.99 -15.07 7.10
C LYS A 829 56.02 -16.15 7.58
N THR A 830 55.78 -17.12 6.74
CA THR A 830 55.13 -18.39 7.00
C THR A 830 55.89 -19.23 8.06
N THR A 831 55.16 -19.86 8.99
CA THR A 831 55.70 -21.07 9.64
C THR A 831 54.62 -22.10 9.86
N THR A 832 54.75 -23.19 9.18
CA THR A 832 54.10 -24.48 9.36
C THR A 832 54.72 -25.16 10.60
N THR A 833 53.91 -25.81 11.44
CA THR A 833 54.42 -26.87 12.29
C THR A 833 53.35 -27.96 12.49
N THR A 834 53.78 -29.15 12.21
CA THR A 834 53.13 -30.47 12.24
C THR A 834 52.94 -31.02 13.66
N SER A 835 51.81 -31.70 13.81
CA SER A 835 51.46 -32.87 14.63
C SER A 835 52.33 -33.33 15.82
N LYS A 836 51.66 -33.67 16.93
CA LYS A 836 51.85 -34.97 17.61
C LYS A 836 50.65 -35.37 18.48
N THR A 837 50.21 -36.58 18.23
CA THR A 837 49.28 -37.42 18.96
C THR A 837 49.77 -37.70 20.39
N THR A 838 48.88 -37.70 21.39
CA THR A 838 48.77 -38.79 22.41
C THR A 838 47.58 -38.59 23.38
N ALA A 839 46.84 -39.70 23.54
CA ALA A 839 46.18 -40.23 24.70
C ALA A 839 44.84 -39.63 25.19
N SER A 840 43.85 -40.45 25.03
CA SER A 840 42.57 -40.63 25.66
C SER A 840 42.38 -40.13 27.09
N THR A 841 41.33 -39.28 27.27
CA THR A 841 40.50 -39.17 28.47
C THR A 841 39.02 -39.13 28.06
N PRO A 842 38.04 -39.42 28.93
CA PRO A 842 36.72 -39.88 28.57
C PRO A 842 35.97 -38.90 27.75
N ILE A 843 35.16 -39.40 26.79
CA ILE A 843 34.29 -38.66 25.92
C ILE A 843 33.22 -38.03 26.82
N ASP A 844 33.24 -36.69 26.96
CA ASP A 844 32.06 -35.91 27.30
C ASP A 844 31.05 -36.08 26.18
N VAL A 845 29.89 -36.68 26.48
CA VAL A 845 28.77 -36.72 25.54
C VAL A 845 28.34 -35.28 25.35
N PRO A 846 28.32 -34.74 24.13
CA PRO A 846 27.78 -33.37 23.91
C PRO A 846 26.40 -33.29 24.48
N ASP A 847 26.07 -32.20 25.14
CA ASP A 847 24.73 -31.91 25.61
C ASP A 847 23.87 -31.60 24.35
N VAL A 848 23.14 -32.62 23.85
CA VAL A 848 22.33 -32.49 22.62
C VAL A 848 21.00 -31.86 22.99
N MET A 849 20.76 -30.69 22.50
CA MET A 849 19.44 -30.02 22.58
C MET A 849 18.69 -30.20 21.25
N TYR A 850 17.93 -31.30 21.14
CA TYR A 850 17.21 -31.60 19.89
C TYR A 850 16.27 -30.46 19.52
N GLY A 851 16.39 -29.99 18.29
CA GLY A 851 15.64 -28.87 17.75
C GLY A 851 16.34 -27.52 17.79
N ASP A 852 17.36 -27.31 18.64
CA ASP A 852 18.17 -26.10 18.65
C ASP A 852 19.27 -26.18 17.59
N VAL A 853 18.89 -25.94 16.35
CA VAL A 853 19.77 -26.14 15.17
C VAL A 853 20.67 -24.94 14.94
N ASN A 854 20.27 -23.75 15.37
CA ASN A 854 21.06 -22.54 15.25
C ASN A 854 22.04 -22.34 16.41
N LEU A 855 21.90 -23.12 17.49
CA LEU A 855 22.68 -23.09 18.73
C LEU A 855 22.51 -21.82 19.57
N ASP A 856 21.32 -21.23 19.55
CA ASP A 856 21.00 -20.04 20.35
C ASP A 856 20.47 -20.39 21.77
N GLY A 857 20.25 -21.66 22.06
CA GLY A 857 19.78 -22.16 23.36
C GLY A 857 18.28 -22.23 23.50
N THR A 858 17.53 -22.01 22.43
CA THR A 858 16.07 -22.13 22.39
C THR A 858 15.64 -22.95 21.17
N VAL A 859 14.49 -23.62 21.25
CA VAL A 859 13.92 -24.35 20.10
C VAL A 859 12.75 -23.57 19.56
N SER A 860 12.86 -23.03 18.36
CA SER A 860 11.92 -22.09 17.77
C SER A 860 11.72 -22.33 16.26
N LEU A 861 10.88 -21.51 15.63
CA LEU A 861 10.74 -21.48 14.16
C LEU A 861 12.04 -21.07 13.44
N VAL A 862 12.93 -20.32 14.13
CA VAL A 862 14.22 -19.93 13.54
C VAL A 862 15.11 -21.15 13.30
N ASP A 863 15.07 -22.15 14.19
CA ASP A 863 15.78 -23.41 14.04
C ASP A 863 15.23 -24.24 12.89
N LEU A 864 13.90 -24.23 12.74
CA LEU A 864 13.25 -24.88 11.59
C LEU A 864 13.69 -24.24 10.26
N ILE A 865 13.75 -22.92 10.20
CA ILE A 865 14.24 -22.20 9.02
C ILE A 865 15.71 -22.54 8.78
N TYR A 866 16.53 -22.59 9.84
CA TYR A 866 17.95 -22.92 9.75
C TYR A 866 18.16 -24.35 9.26
N LEU A 867 17.39 -25.32 9.79
CA LEU A 867 17.39 -26.70 9.32
C LEU A 867 16.98 -26.81 7.85
N ASN A 868 15.92 -26.14 7.45
CA ASN A 868 15.46 -26.17 6.06
C ASN A 868 16.47 -25.54 5.08
N LYS A 869 17.17 -24.47 5.48
CA LYS A 869 18.29 -23.91 4.71
C LYS A 869 19.45 -24.91 4.58
N ALA A 870 19.72 -25.70 5.61
CA ALA A 870 20.74 -26.73 5.57
C ALA A 870 20.31 -27.89 4.65
N LEU A 871 19.08 -28.34 4.72
CA LEU A 871 18.53 -29.38 3.84
C LEU A 871 18.49 -28.94 2.37
N ALA A 872 18.27 -27.66 2.12
CA ALA A 872 18.34 -27.05 0.79
C ALA A 872 19.79 -26.78 0.31
N GLY A 873 20.80 -27.05 1.14
CA GLY A 873 22.21 -26.85 0.80
C GLY A 873 22.71 -25.40 0.89
N SER A 874 21.87 -24.46 1.38
CA SER A 874 22.21 -23.05 1.51
C SER A 874 23.09 -22.76 2.73
N VAL A 875 23.09 -23.66 3.72
CA VAL A 875 23.91 -23.60 4.93
C VAL A 875 24.50 -24.96 5.22
N THR A 876 25.72 -25.01 5.77
CA THR A 876 26.35 -26.27 6.20
C THR A 876 26.32 -26.35 7.72
N LEU A 877 25.68 -27.38 8.28
CA LEU A 877 25.65 -27.64 9.69
C LEU A 877 27.03 -28.08 10.23
N ASN A 878 27.43 -27.61 11.39
CA ASN A 878 28.54 -28.16 12.13
C ASN A 878 28.15 -29.47 12.86
N GLU A 879 29.10 -30.12 13.55
CA GLU A 879 28.87 -31.40 14.23
C GLU A 879 27.76 -31.28 15.30
N GLN A 880 27.72 -30.24 16.09
CA GLN A 880 26.70 -30.02 17.14
C GLN A 880 25.35 -29.72 16.56
N GLN A 881 25.29 -28.87 15.54
CA GLN A 881 24.08 -28.53 14.83
C GLN A 881 23.46 -29.75 14.14
N THR A 882 24.29 -30.62 13.58
CA THR A 882 23.84 -31.89 12.97
C THR A 882 23.20 -32.83 14.01
N LEU A 883 23.78 -32.90 15.20
CA LEU A 883 23.21 -33.68 16.31
C LEU A 883 21.88 -33.10 16.80
N ASN A 884 21.81 -31.78 16.96
CA ASN A 884 20.60 -31.11 17.39
C ASN A 884 19.48 -31.18 16.35
N ALA A 885 19.84 -31.26 15.07
CA ALA A 885 18.91 -31.35 13.94
C ALA A 885 18.24 -32.74 13.77
N ASP A 886 18.74 -33.79 14.40
CA ASP A 886 18.15 -35.14 14.34
C ASP A 886 16.94 -35.26 15.26
N CYS A 887 15.88 -34.55 14.91
CA CYS A 887 14.63 -34.47 15.69
C CYS A 887 13.79 -35.75 15.67
N CYS A 888 14.07 -36.67 14.74
CA CYS A 888 13.43 -37.98 14.63
C CYS A 888 14.31 -39.13 15.16
N TYR A 889 15.50 -38.82 15.68
CA TYR A 889 16.46 -39.79 16.24
C TYR A 889 16.79 -40.98 15.32
N ASP A 890 16.92 -40.69 14.02
CA ASP A 890 17.24 -41.67 13.02
C ASP A 890 18.70 -41.62 12.53
N GLY A 891 19.51 -40.74 13.10
CA GLY A 891 20.91 -40.52 12.81
C GLY A 891 21.17 -39.72 11.53
N LYS A 892 20.18 -39.00 11.02
CA LYS A 892 20.29 -38.17 9.82
C LYS A 892 19.52 -36.90 10.02
N SER A 893 19.96 -35.83 9.36
CA SER A 893 19.16 -34.61 9.23
C SER A 893 18.45 -34.62 7.87
N ASN A 894 17.13 -34.70 7.86
CA ASN A 894 16.28 -34.79 6.67
C ASN A 894 14.89 -34.14 6.88
N ASN A 895 14.01 -34.30 5.90
CA ASN A 895 12.68 -33.67 5.95
C ASN A 895 11.76 -34.22 7.08
N ALA A 896 12.04 -35.42 7.60
CA ALA A 896 11.30 -35.94 8.75
C ALA A 896 11.62 -35.15 10.02
N ASP A 897 12.89 -34.75 10.19
CA ASP A 897 13.32 -33.92 11.31
C ASP A 897 12.73 -32.52 11.24
N SER A 898 12.74 -31.92 10.05
CA SER A 898 12.06 -30.65 9.80
C SER A 898 10.56 -30.73 10.16
N THR A 899 9.91 -31.82 9.79
CA THR A 899 8.49 -32.05 10.13
C THR A 899 8.29 -32.24 11.64
N ALA A 900 9.20 -32.95 12.32
CA ALA A 900 9.13 -33.14 13.78
C ALA A 900 9.35 -31.81 14.51
N LEU A 901 10.35 -31.04 14.07
CA LEU A 901 10.65 -29.73 14.63
C LEU A 901 9.50 -28.74 14.42
N LEU A 902 8.88 -28.72 13.24
CA LEU A 902 7.67 -27.93 12.98
C LEU A 902 6.53 -28.30 13.95
N LYS A 903 6.25 -29.58 14.10
CA LYS A 903 5.19 -30.05 14.99
C LYS A 903 5.45 -29.64 16.45
N TYR A 904 6.71 -29.60 16.86
CA TYR A 904 7.10 -29.13 18.17
C TYR A 904 6.89 -27.63 18.33
N THR A 905 7.34 -26.85 17.38
CA THR A 905 7.22 -25.37 17.42
C THR A 905 5.77 -24.88 17.37
N ILE A 906 4.85 -25.62 16.75
CA ILE A 906 3.40 -25.35 16.75
C ILE A 906 2.65 -26.07 17.89
N GLU A 907 3.37 -26.60 18.88
CA GLU A 907 2.84 -27.35 20.01
C GLU A 907 1.97 -28.59 19.70
N SER A 908 2.08 -29.13 18.49
CA SER A 908 1.40 -30.35 18.07
C SER A 908 2.00 -31.61 18.72
N ILE A 909 3.30 -31.56 19.08
CA ILE A 909 3.99 -32.53 19.94
C ILE A 909 4.68 -31.77 21.06
N LYS A 910 4.95 -32.46 22.18
CA LYS A 910 5.44 -31.83 23.41
C LYS A 910 6.93 -32.07 23.69
N GLU A 911 7.53 -33.00 23.00
CA GLU A 911 8.92 -33.42 23.25
C GLU A 911 9.66 -33.72 21.96
N LEU A 912 10.95 -33.40 21.92
CA LEU A 912 11.93 -33.83 20.92
C LEU A 912 13.06 -34.60 21.63
N PRO A 913 13.66 -35.63 20.98
CA PRO A 913 13.34 -36.11 19.62
C PRO A 913 12.09 -37.02 19.61
N VAL A 914 11.52 -37.18 18.42
CA VAL A 914 10.44 -38.16 18.17
C VAL A 914 11.09 -39.51 17.85
N PHE A 915 10.93 -40.50 18.73
CA PHE A 915 11.47 -41.83 18.47
C PHE A 915 10.65 -42.59 17.43
N PRO A 916 11.25 -43.25 16.47
CA PRO A 916 10.53 -44.14 15.53
C PRO A 916 9.85 -45.28 16.30
N GLU A 917 8.56 -45.56 15.97
CA GLU A 917 7.78 -46.69 16.53
C GLU A 917 8.31 -48.04 16.02
#